data_dbdc63493532f88f3a2f480abe5ba9cb
#
_entry.id   dbdc63493532f88f3a2f480abe5ba9cb
#
_cell.length_a   1.000
_cell.length_b   1.000
_cell.length_c   1.000
_cell.angle_alpha   90.00
_cell.angle_beta   90.00
_cell.angle_gamma   90.00
#
_symmetry.space_group_name_H-M   'P 1'
#
loop_
_entity.id
_entity.type
_entity.pdbx_description
1 polymer ?
#
loop_
_entity_poly.entity_id
_entity_poly.type
_entity_poly.pdbx_seq_one_letter_code
_entity_poly.pdbx_strand_id
1 'polypeptide(L)'
;MSPMTNLGGELTSKGKVRIVPDSQFPAIVRFDVFEIDLQAGELRKEGRKVKVQEQPFRVLSLLLQRPGQVVTREELREQLWPADTFVDFDHGLNSAVARLREALRDSADRPRFIETIAKRGYRFISPLDASNQPDADSSSGAEDRNHSRIDRWNLARLRLFASLGLAIVCVFVVALVYPKAPAPPQDKIEVLPLTGLHGFQATPAFSPDGTLVAFRQTDGASKTGIYAAAVGGEKTIQLTSDMGDCCPTWSPDSRQIAFSRYSDGVLSILTVPALGGMEHRLYRGQASMGGGLSWSPDGNNVAYVASPSGDRTRSSILFLSLADYSTHEITSPPPGYLDRSPMFSPDGKRLAFIRSTIAGVSNDIYVMSTSGGNPKRLTFDRRPIMGSPAWTADSREIVFSSDRGVATGLWRVSATGCVPVPVAGPVGEAVWPSIPTNGKHTLVYEQGVFKSNIWRLDLRDPAHHDRAPLPIVSEKGDKMRPELSPDGKKVAFESNRLGFWDLWTCEIEKGDCNQITSLHGTAGRARWSPNGRFIAFEFHPNEHSEIYIVEVPGGVPHLVPTISGADNLSPSWSRDGKWLYFASKRGTDAFQIWKIPVQGGAPVQLTRQGGISAVESADGRYLYYSKFEAGGVWRMSVQGREETQVLDIGGDGWPNWALSSEGIYFLKFSKLSHPTIQFLSFATGKTHPVWTLEREPEWGIGVSSNGKSIVFTQDDFAESNLMMVENFR
;
A
#
# COMPACT_ATOMS: atom_id res chain seq x y z
N MET A 1 -15.80 -18.57 -46.59
CA MET A 1 -15.95 -17.29 -47.31
C MET A 1 -17.34 -16.75 -47.01
N SER A 2 -17.43 -15.79 -46.13
CA SER A 2 -18.57 -14.91 -45.94
C SER A 2 -18.06 -13.65 -45.23
N PRO A 3 -18.49 -12.46 -45.53
CA PRO A 3 -17.79 -11.24 -45.25
C PRO A 3 -18.06 -10.69 -43.86
N MET A 4 -17.02 -10.21 -43.22
CA MET A 4 -17.09 -9.39 -42.00
C MET A 4 -17.64 -8.00 -42.36
N THR A 5 -18.72 -7.60 -41.70
CA THR A 5 -19.24 -6.24 -41.72
C THR A 5 -18.53 -5.40 -40.66
N ASN A 6 -17.82 -4.42 -41.14
CA ASN A 6 -17.11 -3.39 -40.39
C ASN A 6 -18.13 -2.37 -39.85
N LEU A 7 -18.18 -2.17 -38.54
CA LEU A 7 -18.96 -1.10 -37.88
C LEU A 7 -18.03 0.09 -37.62
N GLY A 8 -18.10 1.08 -38.53
CA GLY A 8 -17.41 2.36 -38.38
C GLY A 8 -18.17 3.32 -37.47
N GLY A 9 -17.53 3.81 -36.42
CA GLY A 9 -18.01 4.91 -35.59
C GLY A 9 -17.44 6.24 -36.07
N GLU A 10 -18.28 7.20 -36.43
CA GLU A 10 -17.88 8.58 -36.73
C GLU A 10 -17.58 9.40 -35.48
N LEU A 11 -16.41 10.01 -35.46
CA LEU A 11 -15.97 10.96 -34.42
C LEU A 11 -16.54 12.35 -34.66
N THR A 12 -17.38 12.85 -33.81
CA THR A 12 -17.78 14.27 -33.78
C THR A 12 -16.88 15.10 -32.87
N SER A 13 -16.66 16.35 -33.22
CA SER A 13 -15.68 17.30 -32.68
C SER A 13 -15.83 17.74 -31.21
N LYS A 14 -16.47 16.95 -30.35
CA LYS A 14 -16.61 17.18 -28.88
C LYS A 14 -16.54 15.89 -28.05
N GLY A 15 -15.75 14.92 -28.40
CA GLY A 15 -15.38 13.82 -27.50
C GLY A 15 -16.52 12.97 -26.89
N LYS A 16 -17.75 13.00 -27.44
CA LYS A 16 -18.85 12.13 -27.01
C LYS A 16 -19.05 11.03 -28.06
N VAL A 17 -18.64 9.83 -27.72
CA VAL A 17 -18.98 8.63 -28.50
C VAL A 17 -20.46 8.37 -28.35
N ARG A 18 -21.21 8.47 -29.45
CA ARG A 18 -22.62 8.11 -29.51
C ARG A 18 -22.71 6.59 -29.71
N ILE A 19 -23.27 5.87 -28.76
CA ILE A 19 -23.61 4.45 -28.95
C ILE A 19 -24.82 4.44 -29.90
N VAL A 20 -24.63 3.88 -31.11
CA VAL A 20 -25.74 3.65 -32.02
C VAL A 20 -26.38 2.31 -31.61
N PRO A 21 -27.63 2.28 -31.14
CA PRO A 21 -28.32 1.02 -30.85
C PRO A 21 -28.60 0.29 -32.18
N ASP A 22 -28.43 -1.02 -32.15
CA ASP A 22 -28.95 -1.89 -33.20
C ASP A 22 -30.44 -1.60 -33.41
N SER A 23 -30.93 -1.55 -34.63
CA SER A 23 -32.22 -1.00 -35.05
C SER A 23 -33.46 -1.70 -34.48
N GLN A 24 -33.31 -2.56 -33.48
CA GLN A 24 -34.40 -3.29 -32.82
C GLN A 24 -34.55 -3.01 -31.31
N PHE A 25 -33.70 -2.18 -30.70
CA PHE A 25 -33.79 -1.94 -29.25
C PHE A 25 -34.45 -0.58 -28.94
N PRO A 26 -35.42 -0.52 -27.97
CA PRO A 26 -36.10 0.74 -27.65
C PRO A 26 -35.13 1.77 -27.04
N ALA A 27 -35.29 3.02 -27.43
CA ALA A 27 -34.47 4.13 -26.93
C ALA A 27 -34.65 4.34 -25.41
N ILE A 28 -35.81 4.01 -24.89
CA ILE A 28 -36.14 4.08 -23.45
C ILE A 28 -36.54 2.69 -22.97
N VAL A 29 -35.88 2.23 -21.90
CA VAL A 29 -36.18 0.94 -21.27
C VAL A 29 -36.61 1.19 -19.82
N ARG A 30 -37.68 0.51 -19.41
CA ARG A 30 -38.23 0.60 -18.05
C ARG A 30 -38.16 -0.73 -17.33
N PHE A 31 -37.79 -0.67 -16.04
CA PHE A 31 -37.76 -1.84 -15.15
C PHE A 31 -37.98 -1.39 -13.71
N ASP A 32 -38.88 -2.05 -13.00
CA ASP A 32 -39.26 -1.70 -11.63
C ASP A 32 -39.57 -0.18 -11.54
N VAL A 33 -38.88 0.56 -10.72
CA VAL A 33 -39.05 2.03 -10.53
C VAL A 33 -38.04 2.85 -11.39
N PHE A 34 -37.30 2.21 -12.25
CA PHE A 34 -36.27 2.85 -13.06
C PHE A 34 -36.67 2.98 -14.53
N GLU A 35 -36.21 4.09 -15.12
CA GLU A 35 -36.30 4.38 -16.54
C GLU A 35 -34.87 4.77 -17.03
N ILE A 36 -34.38 4.09 -18.06
CA ILE A 36 -33.12 4.42 -18.70
C ILE A 36 -33.34 4.90 -20.12
N ASP A 37 -32.83 6.09 -20.42
CA ASP A 37 -32.75 6.64 -21.76
C ASP A 37 -31.37 6.37 -22.32
N LEU A 38 -31.29 5.43 -23.25
CA LEU A 38 -30.04 4.99 -23.85
C LEU A 38 -29.46 6.04 -24.82
N GLN A 39 -30.29 6.91 -25.42
CA GLN A 39 -29.85 7.99 -26.31
C GLN A 39 -29.35 9.20 -25.52
N ALA A 40 -30.08 9.59 -24.48
CA ALA A 40 -29.68 10.71 -23.62
C ALA A 40 -28.58 10.34 -22.62
N GLY A 41 -28.31 9.04 -22.40
CA GLY A 41 -27.35 8.58 -21.40
C GLY A 41 -27.82 8.85 -19.96
N GLU A 42 -29.12 8.77 -19.70
CA GLU A 42 -29.73 9.14 -18.42
C GLU A 42 -30.43 7.96 -17.77
N LEU A 43 -30.21 7.79 -16.46
CA LEU A 43 -30.98 6.91 -15.60
C LEU A 43 -31.91 7.75 -14.72
N ARG A 44 -33.16 7.38 -14.64
CA ARG A 44 -34.17 8.02 -13.77
C ARG A 44 -34.79 7.00 -12.84
N LYS A 45 -35.13 7.41 -11.65
CA LYS A 45 -35.87 6.66 -10.66
C LYS A 45 -37.13 7.45 -10.32
N GLU A 46 -38.31 6.89 -10.56
CA GLU A 46 -39.61 7.57 -10.32
C GLU A 46 -39.61 8.99 -10.95
N GLY A 47 -39.10 9.12 -12.18
CA GLY A 47 -39.00 10.39 -12.91
C GLY A 47 -37.84 11.31 -12.49
N ARG A 48 -37.13 11.03 -11.38
CA ARG A 48 -36.02 11.85 -10.91
C ARG A 48 -34.67 11.31 -11.44
N LYS A 49 -33.80 12.20 -11.96
CA LYS A 49 -32.50 11.84 -12.49
C LYS A 49 -31.58 11.27 -11.41
N VAL A 50 -31.02 10.10 -11.66
CA VAL A 50 -30.01 9.44 -10.83
C VAL A 50 -28.63 9.69 -11.44
N LYS A 51 -27.68 10.16 -10.66
CA LYS A 51 -26.32 10.42 -11.14
C LYS A 51 -25.56 9.10 -11.26
N VAL A 52 -25.29 8.69 -12.49
CA VAL A 52 -24.49 7.49 -12.81
C VAL A 52 -23.30 7.92 -13.65
N GLN A 53 -22.12 7.36 -13.36
CA GLN A 53 -20.93 7.62 -14.16
C GLN A 53 -20.99 6.86 -15.50
N GLU A 54 -20.17 7.25 -16.47
CA GLU A 54 -20.22 6.73 -17.83
C GLU A 54 -20.00 5.21 -17.92
N GLN A 55 -18.99 4.66 -17.25
CA GLN A 55 -18.71 3.22 -17.28
C GLN A 55 -19.81 2.37 -16.63
N PRO A 56 -20.29 2.65 -15.40
CA PRO A 56 -21.47 1.99 -14.83
C PRO A 56 -22.72 2.07 -15.74
N PHE A 57 -22.95 3.20 -16.39
CA PHE A 57 -24.06 3.36 -17.33
C PHE A 57 -23.91 2.44 -18.55
N ARG A 58 -22.70 2.34 -19.12
CA ARG A 58 -22.40 1.44 -20.23
C ARG A 58 -22.58 -0.03 -19.86
N VAL A 59 -22.14 -0.45 -18.65
CA VAL A 59 -22.40 -1.80 -18.15
C VAL A 59 -23.90 -2.09 -18.13
N LEU A 60 -24.71 -1.18 -17.56
CA LEU A 60 -26.17 -1.36 -17.53
C LEU A 60 -26.76 -1.47 -18.93
N SER A 61 -26.34 -0.63 -19.86
CA SER A 61 -26.80 -0.65 -21.25
C SER A 61 -26.53 -1.99 -21.95
N LEU A 62 -25.34 -2.57 -21.74
CA LEU A 62 -24.99 -3.87 -22.29
C LEU A 62 -25.79 -5.03 -21.66
N LEU A 63 -26.02 -4.99 -20.36
CA LEU A 63 -26.82 -6.00 -19.67
C LEU A 63 -28.29 -5.95 -20.08
N LEU A 64 -28.84 -4.75 -20.35
CA LEU A 64 -30.22 -4.56 -20.81
C LEU A 64 -30.43 -4.99 -22.26
N GLN A 65 -29.40 -5.03 -23.10
CA GLN A 65 -29.50 -5.57 -24.46
C GLN A 65 -29.79 -7.07 -24.51
N ARG A 66 -29.44 -7.80 -23.45
CA ARG A 66 -29.64 -9.26 -23.34
C ARG A 66 -30.20 -9.64 -21.96
N PRO A 67 -31.44 -9.20 -21.64
CA PRO A 67 -32.04 -9.46 -20.34
C PRO A 67 -32.18 -10.97 -20.10
N GLY A 68 -31.87 -11.42 -18.91
CA GLY A 68 -31.90 -12.85 -18.54
C GLY A 68 -30.70 -13.66 -19.03
N GLN A 69 -29.85 -13.14 -19.92
CA GLN A 69 -28.65 -13.83 -20.41
C GLN A 69 -27.39 -13.37 -19.67
N VAL A 70 -26.42 -14.27 -19.59
CA VAL A 70 -25.10 -13.93 -19.01
C VAL A 70 -24.27 -13.18 -20.02
N VAL A 71 -23.89 -11.93 -19.72
CA VAL A 71 -22.86 -11.20 -20.44
C VAL A 71 -21.52 -11.52 -19.79
N THR A 72 -20.60 -12.09 -20.55
CA THR A 72 -19.30 -12.55 -20.00
C THR A 72 -18.39 -11.39 -19.66
N ARG A 73 -17.38 -11.64 -18.81
CA ARG A 73 -16.37 -10.63 -18.48
C ARG A 73 -15.57 -10.21 -19.71
N GLU A 74 -15.29 -11.16 -20.60
CA GLU A 74 -14.62 -10.92 -21.89
C GLU A 74 -15.44 -9.97 -22.78
N GLU A 75 -16.73 -10.23 -22.98
CA GLU A 75 -17.62 -9.37 -23.77
C GLU A 75 -17.73 -7.95 -23.18
N LEU A 76 -17.85 -7.83 -21.86
CA LEU A 76 -17.86 -6.53 -21.18
C LEU A 76 -16.52 -5.79 -21.36
N ARG A 77 -15.41 -6.50 -21.30
CA ARG A 77 -14.08 -5.94 -21.51
C ARG A 77 -13.94 -5.37 -22.92
N GLU A 78 -14.27 -6.14 -23.95
CA GLU A 78 -14.16 -5.73 -25.34
C GLU A 78 -15.04 -4.52 -25.68
N GLN A 79 -16.21 -4.42 -25.05
CA GLN A 79 -17.18 -3.35 -25.30
C GLN A 79 -16.92 -2.07 -24.49
N LEU A 80 -16.29 -2.19 -23.33
CA LEU A 80 -16.10 -1.05 -22.40
C LEU A 80 -14.72 -0.41 -22.55
N TRP A 81 -13.71 -1.16 -23.02
CA TRP A 81 -12.34 -0.65 -23.16
C TRP A 81 -11.80 -0.98 -24.57
N PRO A 82 -11.23 0.02 -25.28
CA PRO A 82 -10.51 -0.21 -26.52
C PRO A 82 -9.36 -1.20 -26.37
N ALA A 83 -9.01 -1.91 -27.42
CA ALA A 83 -7.99 -2.97 -27.39
C ALA A 83 -6.57 -2.50 -27.02
N ASP A 84 -6.32 -1.19 -27.07
CA ASP A 84 -5.07 -0.51 -26.75
C ASP A 84 -5.06 0.13 -25.33
N THR A 85 -6.11 -0.11 -24.52
CA THR A 85 -6.21 0.47 -23.18
C THR A 85 -5.63 -0.48 -22.15
N PHE A 86 -4.50 -0.12 -21.54
CA PHE A 86 -3.87 -0.84 -20.43
C PHE A 86 -4.49 -0.43 -19.09
N VAL A 87 -5.53 -1.15 -18.66
CA VAL A 87 -6.15 -1.02 -17.34
C VAL A 87 -6.37 -2.40 -16.74
N ASP A 88 -6.40 -2.51 -15.42
CA ASP A 88 -6.90 -3.70 -14.74
C ASP A 88 -8.41 -3.83 -14.99
N PHE A 89 -8.76 -4.60 -16.02
CA PHE A 89 -10.13 -4.79 -16.49
C PHE A 89 -11.02 -5.40 -15.42
N ASP A 90 -10.50 -6.36 -14.66
CA ASP A 90 -11.28 -7.03 -13.62
C ASP A 90 -11.60 -6.10 -12.46
N HIS A 91 -10.65 -5.29 -12.05
CA HIS A 91 -10.89 -4.27 -11.02
C HIS A 91 -11.80 -3.15 -11.53
N GLY A 92 -11.56 -2.65 -12.73
CA GLY A 92 -12.38 -1.62 -13.38
C GLY A 92 -13.82 -2.08 -13.55
N LEU A 93 -14.04 -3.30 -14.02
CA LEU A 93 -15.37 -3.88 -14.20
C LEU A 93 -16.07 -4.12 -12.87
N ASN A 94 -15.40 -4.69 -11.88
CA ASN A 94 -15.96 -4.90 -10.54
C ASN A 94 -16.35 -3.56 -9.89
N SER A 95 -15.53 -2.53 -10.03
CA SER A 95 -15.81 -1.18 -9.53
C SER A 95 -16.99 -0.54 -10.25
N ALA A 96 -17.10 -0.69 -11.57
CA ALA A 96 -18.23 -0.19 -12.35
C ALA A 96 -19.55 -0.88 -11.93
N VAL A 97 -19.53 -2.21 -11.73
CA VAL A 97 -20.69 -2.96 -11.26
C VAL A 97 -21.08 -2.59 -9.83
N ALA A 98 -20.10 -2.38 -8.94
CA ALA A 98 -20.36 -1.96 -7.57
C ALA A 98 -21.06 -0.59 -7.53
N ARG A 99 -20.56 0.40 -8.28
CA ARG A 99 -21.19 1.74 -8.40
C ARG A 99 -22.56 1.69 -9.07
N LEU A 100 -22.76 0.78 -10.02
CA LEU A 100 -24.05 0.56 -10.66
C LEU A 100 -25.06 0.01 -9.65
N ARG A 101 -24.66 -0.98 -8.84
CA ARG A 101 -25.50 -1.50 -7.76
C ARG A 101 -25.87 -0.43 -6.73
N GLU A 102 -24.92 0.40 -6.37
CA GLU A 102 -25.17 1.55 -5.48
C GLU A 102 -26.23 2.49 -6.05
N ALA A 103 -26.13 2.84 -7.35
CA ALA A 103 -27.12 3.69 -8.03
C ALA A 103 -28.51 3.05 -8.11
N LEU A 104 -28.57 1.74 -8.32
CA LEU A 104 -29.81 0.96 -8.37
C LEU A 104 -30.32 0.54 -6.97
N ARG A 105 -29.54 0.76 -5.91
CA ARG A 105 -29.76 0.22 -4.56
C ARG A 105 -29.94 -1.32 -4.57
N ASP A 106 -29.08 -1.99 -5.32
CA ASP A 106 -29.02 -3.44 -5.46
C ASP A 106 -27.91 -4.04 -4.58
N SER A 107 -28.06 -5.31 -4.19
CA SER A 107 -27.07 -6.02 -3.35
C SER A 107 -26.48 -7.22 -4.09
N ALA A 108 -25.19 -7.45 -3.91
CA ALA A 108 -24.50 -8.62 -4.47
C ALA A 108 -24.98 -9.95 -3.85
N ASP A 109 -25.38 -9.92 -2.56
CA ASP A 109 -25.80 -11.11 -1.81
C ASP A 109 -27.27 -11.48 -2.04
N ARG A 110 -28.11 -10.48 -2.39
CA ARG A 110 -29.53 -10.65 -2.73
C ARG A 110 -29.87 -9.75 -3.93
N PRO A 111 -29.42 -10.14 -5.13
CA PRO A 111 -29.56 -9.30 -6.31
C PRO A 111 -31.03 -9.18 -6.73
N ARG A 112 -31.47 -7.95 -7.00
CA ARG A 112 -32.77 -7.63 -7.58
C ARG A 112 -32.67 -7.33 -9.07
N PHE A 113 -31.56 -6.74 -9.50
CA PHE A 113 -31.35 -6.29 -10.86
C PHE A 113 -30.15 -6.96 -11.51
N ILE A 114 -29.00 -7.08 -10.82
CA ILE A 114 -27.74 -7.55 -11.37
C ILE A 114 -27.21 -8.73 -10.58
N GLU A 115 -27.30 -9.91 -11.16
CA GLU A 115 -26.75 -11.14 -10.61
C GLU A 115 -25.29 -11.33 -11.05
N THR A 116 -24.43 -11.76 -10.13
CA THR A 116 -23.04 -12.15 -10.44
C THR A 116 -22.99 -13.65 -10.67
N ILE A 117 -22.55 -14.06 -11.85
CA ILE A 117 -22.25 -15.45 -12.16
C ILE A 117 -20.74 -15.65 -11.95
N ALA A 118 -20.39 -16.35 -10.87
CA ALA A 118 -19.00 -16.51 -10.44
C ALA A 118 -18.09 -16.98 -11.58
N LYS A 119 -16.96 -16.28 -11.76
CA LYS A 119 -15.96 -16.50 -12.81
C LYS A 119 -16.44 -16.39 -14.27
N ARG A 120 -17.70 -16.09 -14.52
CA ARG A 120 -18.26 -16.01 -15.88
C ARG A 120 -18.67 -14.60 -16.30
N GLY A 121 -19.40 -13.85 -15.49
CA GLY A 121 -19.90 -12.54 -15.87
C GLY A 121 -21.07 -12.05 -15.02
N TYR A 122 -21.94 -11.25 -15.63
CA TYR A 122 -23.09 -10.64 -14.98
C TYR A 122 -24.36 -10.86 -15.81
N ARG A 123 -25.53 -10.86 -15.15
CA ARG A 123 -26.82 -11.05 -15.76
C ARG A 123 -27.83 -10.05 -15.21
N PHE A 124 -28.64 -9.42 -16.07
CA PHE A 124 -29.78 -8.63 -15.65
C PHE A 124 -30.98 -9.55 -15.41
N ILE A 125 -31.56 -9.50 -14.21
CA ILE A 125 -32.59 -10.46 -13.78
C ILE A 125 -33.99 -9.88 -13.55
N SER A 126 -34.13 -8.54 -13.57
CA SER A 126 -35.44 -7.92 -13.44
C SER A 126 -36.22 -7.99 -14.76
N PRO A 127 -37.55 -8.22 -14.71
CA PRO A 127 -38.39 -8.11 -15.91
C PRO A 127 -38.36 -6.69 -16.46
N LEU A 128 -38.35 -6.58 -17.80
CA LEU A 128 -38.53 -5.29 -18.49
C LEU A 128 -40.00 -5.06 -18.77
N ASP A 129 -40.46 -3.82 -18.56
CA ASP A 129 -41.83 -3.44 -18.89
C ASP A 129 -42.01 -3.38 -20.41
N ALA A 130 -42.76 -4.31 -20.96
CA ALA A 130 -43.09 -4.41 -22.37
C ALA A 130 -44.23 -3.41 -22.73
N SER A 131 -43.93 -2.11 -22.70
CA SER A 131 -44.89 -1.09 -23.18
C SER A 131 -44.22 -0.20 -24.21
N ASN A 132 -44.27 -0.63 -25.49
CA ASN A 132 -44.28 0.25 -26.66
C ASN A 132 -44.67 -0.54 -27.91
N GLN A 133 -46.03 -0.74 -28.11
CA GLN A 133 -46.61 -0.78 -29.43
C GLN A 133 -47.72 0.26 -29.43
N PRO A 134 -47.81 1.11 -30.46
CA PRO A 134 -48.89 2.08 -30.58
C PRO A 134 -50.21 1.39 -30.91
N ASP A 135 -51.24 1.79 -30.20
CA ASP A 135 -52.63 1.35 -30.39
C ASP A 135 -53.11 1.60 -31.81
N ALA A 136 -53.67 0.58 -32.42
CA ALA A 136 -54.59 0.70 -33.56
C ALA A 136 -55.87 -0.09 -33.29
N ASP A 137 -56.87 0.66 -33.00
CA ASP A 137 -58.30 0.54 -33.30
C ASP A 137 -59.11 -0.76 -33.17
N SER A 138 -60.20 -0.54 -32.54
CA SER A 138 -61.61 -0.83 -32.86
C SER A 138 -62.33 -1.92 -32.07
N SER A 139 -63.23 -1.45 -31.24
CA SER A 139 -64.67 -1.56 -31.29
C SER A 139 -65.39 -2.92 -31.17
N SER A 140 -66.44 -2.82 -30.37
CA SER A 140 -67.70 -3.62 -30.32
C SER A 140 -67.63 -4.93 -29.54
N GLY A 141 -68.42 -5.13 -28.54
CA GLY A 141 -69.82 -5.13 -28.43
C GLY A 141 -70.29 -6.23 -27.51
N ALA A 142 -71.31 -5.90 -26.73
CA ALA A 142 -72.41 -6.73 -26.23
C ALA A 142 -72.13 -7.74 -25.08
N GLU A 143 -72.77 -7.35 -23.99
CA GLU A 143 -73.76 -8.08 -23.17
C GLU A 143 -73.61 -9.62 -23.05
N ASP A 144 -73.46 -10.15 -21.84
CA ASP A 144 -74.66 -10.77 -21.23
C ASP A 144 -74.43 -11.09 -19.74
N ARG A 145 -75.59 -11.04 -19.08
CA ARG A 145 -75.84 -11.31 -17.68
C ARG A 145 -75.52 -12.74 -17.27
N ASN A 146 -75.00 -13.00 -16.10
CA ASN A 146 -75.75 -13.85 -15.19
C ASN A 146 -75.38 -13.75 -13.72
N HIS A 147 -76.40 -13.89 -12.93
CA HIS A 147 -76.53 -13.79 -11.50
C HIS A 147 -75.80 -14.89 -10.68
N SER A 148 -75.49 -14.46 -9.46
CA SER A 148 -75.67 -15.13 -8.19
C SER A 148 -74.65 -16.11 -7.69
N ARG A 149 -74.09 -15.77 -6.60
CA ARG A 149 -74.01 -16.36 -5.27
C ARG A 149 -72.83 -15.73 -4.53
N ILE A 150 -73.17 -14.78 -3.68
CA ILE A 150 -72.26 -14.22 -2.69
C ILE A 150 -72.05 -15.31 -1.62
N ASP A 151 -70.95 -16.04 -1.70
CA ASP A 151 -70.59 -16.99 -0.70
C ASP A 151 -70.19 -16.28 0.61
N ARG A 152 -70.82 -16.67 1.68
CA ARG A 152 -70.63 -16.18 3.06
C ARG A 152 -69.16 -16.30 3.56
N TRP A 153 -68.28 -16.89 2.81
CA TRP A 153 -66.84 -17.04 3.12
C TRP A 153 -66.00 -15.81 2.82
N ASN A 154 -66.44 -14.93 1.95
CA ASN A 154 -65.73 -13.71 1.59
C ASN A 154 -65.89 -12.59 2.64
N LEU A 155 -66.98 -12.59 3.41
CA LEU A 155 -67.18 -11.60 4.48
C LEU A 155 -66.27 -11.79 5.71
N ALA A 156 -65.90 -13.05 6.01
CA ALA A 156 -64.96 -13.32 7.09
C ALA A 156 -63.52 -12.91 6.72
N ARG A 157 -63.11 -13.15 5.46
CA ARG A 157 -61.80 -12.69 4.93
C ARG A 157 -61.68 -11.17 4.82
N LEU A 158 -62.79 -10.53 4.37
CA LEU A 158 -62.82 -9.06 4.28
C LEU A 158 -62.71 -8.38 5.66
N ARG A 159 -63.30 -8.98 6.72
CA ARG A 159 -63.16 -8.49 8.10
C ARG A 159 -61.77 -8.73 8.66
N LEU A 160 -61.09 -9.83 8.28
CA LEU A 160 -59.70 -10.11 8.68
C LEU A 160 -58.72 -9.15 7.99
N PHE A 161 -58.91 -8.84 6.71
CA PHE A 161 -58.09 -7.87 5.99
C PHE A 161 -58.38 -6.43 6.44
N ALA A 162 -59.61 -6.10 6.78
CA ALA A 162 -59.98 -4.78 7.31
C ALA A 162 -59.37 -4.56 8.73
N SER A 163 -59.35 -5.59 9.59
CA SER A 163 -58.76 -5.48 10.91
C SER A 163 -57.23 -5.45 10.84
N LEU A 164 -56.59 -6.20 9.91
CA LEU A 164 -55.13 -6.15 9.66
C LEU A 164 -54.74 -4.79 9.08
N GLY A 165 -55.51 -4.23 8.13
CA GLY A 165 -55.34 -2.90 7.58
C GLY A 165 -55.46 -1.80 8.64
N LEU A 166 -56.45 -1.90 9.54
CA LEU A 166 -56.60 -0.96 10.66
C LEU A 166 -55.44 -1.05 11.66
N ALA A 167 -54.97 -2.27 11.97
CA ALA A 167 -53.83 -2.47 12.83
C ALA A 167 -52.53 -1.87 12.23
N ILE A 168 -52.31 -2.03 10.91
CA ILE A 168 -51.16 -1.41 10.20
C ILE A 168 -51.28 0.12 10.20
N VAL A 169 -52.48 0.67 9.97
CA VAL A 169 -52.74 2.12 10.05
C VAL A 169 -52.52 2.64 11.47
N CYS A 170 -52.98 1.92 12.50
CA CYS A 170 -52.73 2.28 13.89
C CYS A 170 -51.23 2.25 14.26
N VAL A 171 -50.47 1.24 13.80
CA VAL A 171 -49.00 1.18 13.99
C VAL A 171 -48.34 2.35 13.25
N PHE A 172 -48.81 2.68 12.05
CA PHE A 172 -48.25 3.80 11.27
C PHE A 172 -48.59 5.16 11.91
N VAL A 173 -49.79 5.33 12.43
CA VAL A 173 -50.19 6.54 13.17
C VAL A 173 -49.44 6.64 14.51
N VAL A 174 -49.28 5.53 15.23
CA VAL A 174 -48.43 5.50 16.42
C VAL A 174 -46.97 5.83 16.08
N ALA A 175 -46.43 5.32 14.98
CA ALA A 175 -45.10 5.65 14.52
C ALA A 175 -44.94 7.12 14.05
N LEU A 176 -46.05 7.76 13.60
CA LEU A 176 -46.07 9.18 13.23
C LEU A 176 -46.28 10.13 14.42
N VAL A 177 -47.03 9.69 15.42
CA VAL A 177 -47.40 10.52 16.60
C VAL A 177 -46.41 10.39 17.75
N TYR A 178 -45.73 9.25 17.86
CA TYR A 178 -44.60 9.16 18.79
C TYR A 178 -43.44 9.97 18.26
N PRO A 179 -43.03 11.06 18.92
CA PRO A 179 -41.82 11.74 18.53
C PRO A 179 -40.68 10.70 18.56
N LYS A 180 -40.02 10.48 17.45
CA LYS A 180 -38.76 9.77 17.44
C LYS A 180 -37.91 10.36 18.56
N ALA A 181 -37.56 9.54 19.55
CA ALA A 181 -36.60 9.97 20.54
C ALA A 181 -35.44 10.64 19.77
N PRO A 182 -35.03 11.85 20.17
CA PRO A 182 -33.88 12.46 19.51
C PRO A 182 -32.77 11.43 19.51
N ALA A 183 -32.20 11.19 18.32
CA ALA A 183 -31.03 10.33 18.23
C ALA A 183 -30.06 10.80 19.31
N PRO A 184 -29.48 9.90 20.11
CA PRO A 184 -28.50 10.31 21.11
C PRO A 184 -27.49 11.22 20.40
N PRO A 185 -27.09 12.34 21.01
CA PRO A 185 -26.13 13.24 20.39
C PRO A 185 -24.97 12.37 19.90
N GLN A 186 -24.71 12.40 18.62
CA GLN A 186 -23.51 11.76 18.07
C GLN A 186 -22.34 12.52 18.71
N ASP A 187 -21.70 11.90 19.68
CA ASP A 187 -20.50 12.46 20.27
C ASP A 187 -19.53 12.78 19.14
N LYS A 188 -19.19 14.04 19.03
CA LYS A 188 -18.32 14.55 17.97
C LYS A 188 -16.97 13.88 18.12
N ILE A 189 -16.43 13.36 17.00
CA ILE A 189 -15.05 12.87 16.99
C ILE A 189 -14.15 14.08 17.28
N GLU A 190 -13.34 13.96 18.32
CA GLU A 190 -12.35 14.97 18.69
C GLU A 190 -10.94 14.40 18.55
N VAL A 191 -10.04 15.19 17.98
CA VAL A 191 -8.62 14.84 17.84
C VAL A 191 -7.83 15.80 18.70
N LEU A 192 -7.14 15.27 19.69
CA LEU A 192 -6.41 16.02 20.70
C LEU A 192 -4.94 15.58 20.73
N PRO A 193 -3.98 16.49 20.96
CA PRO A 193 -2.60 16.08 21.21
C PRO A 193 -2.52 15.33 22.55
N LEU A 194 -1.89 14.17 22.53
CA LEU A 194 -1.63 13.40 23.77
C LEU A 194 -0.33 13.85 24.42
N THR A 195 0.66 14.24 23.63
CA THR A 195 1.98 14.65 24.10
C THR A 195 2.36 15.99 23.44
N GLY A 196 3.20 16.77 24.12
CA GLY A 196 3.77 18.04 23.62
C GLY A 196 5.30 18.04 23.76
N LEU A 197 5.94 16.88 23.68
CA LEU A 197 7.40 16.76 23.77
C LEU A 197 8.03 17.15 22.44
N HIS A 198 9.20 17.79 22.50
CA HIS A 198 10.00 18.05 21.30
C HIS A 198 10.68 16.75 20.82
N GLY A 199 10.84 16.62 19.51
CA GLY A 199 11.50 15.52 18.85
C GLY A 199 10.53 14.48 18.28
N PHE A 200 11.02 13.28 18.08
CA PHE A 200 10.30 12.20 17.40
C PHE A 200 9.67 11.23 18.40
N GLN A 201 8.36 11.06 18.31
CA GLN A 201 7.56 10.18 19.16
C GLN A 201 6.90 9.12 18.28
N ALA A 202 7.23 7.87 18.51
CA ALA A 202 6.82 6.78 17.64
C ALA A 202 6.30 5.56 18.39
N THR A 203 5.66 4.67 17.64
CA THR A 203 5.24 3.33 18.10
C THR A 203 4.39 3.36 19.38
N PRO A 204 3.31 4.17 19.44
CA PRO A 204 2.48 4.22 20.62
C PRO A 204 1.79 2.89 20.89
N ALA A 205 1.68 2.54 22.17
CA ALA A 205 0.95 1.38 22.66
C ALA A 205 0.10 1.75 23.86
N PHE A 206 -1.22 1.60 23.75
CA PHE A 206 -2.13 1.76 24.88
C PHE A 206 -1.96 0.64 25.91
N SER A 207 -2.01 1.00 27.20
CA SER A 207 -2.24 0.01 28.23
C SER A 207 -3.63 -0.62 28.08
N PRO A 208 -3.82 -1.92 28.38
CA PRO A 208 -5.11 -2.58 28.29
C PRO A 208 -6.24 -1.86 29.02
N ASP A 209 -5.96 -1.25 30.16
CA ASP A 209 -6.91 -0.46 30.96
C ASP A 209 -7.18 0.95 30.36
N GLY A 210 -6.43 1.36 29.32
CA GLY A 210 -6.56 2.64 28.63
C GLY A 210 -6.20 3.87 29.47
N THR A 211 -5.35 3.72 30.49
CA THR A 211 -4.92 4.82 31.37
C THR A 211 -3.56 5.40 30.99
N LEU A 212 -2.70 4.60 30.34
CA LEU A 212 -1.36 4.98 29.93
C LEU A 212 -1.13 4.67 28.46
N VAL A 213 -0.19 5.40 27.84
CA VAL A 213 0.35 5.11 26.51
C VAL A 213 1.88 5.04 26.63
N ALA A 214 2.45 3.89 26.28
CA ALA A 214 3.89 3.73 26.11
C ALA A 214 4.29 4.10 24.68
N PHE A 215 5.47 4.70 24.50
CA PHE A 215 5.97 5.10 23.19
C PHE A 215 7.48 5.25 23.17
N ARG A 216 8.07 5.21 21.99
CA ARG A 216 9.47 5.58 21.79
C ARG A 216 9.57 7.09 21.65
N GLN A 217 10.54 7.69 22.35
CA GLN A 217 10.91 9.10 22.23
C GLN A 217 12.36 9.21 21.77
N THR A 218 12.67 10.16 20.90
CA THR A 218 14.04 10.59 20.61
C THR A 218 14.08 12.07 20.27
N ASP A 219 15.01 12.80 20.89
CA ASP A 219 15.31 14.21 20.54
C ASP A 219 16.66 14.35 19.84
N GLY A 220 17.21 13.23 19.37
CA GLY A 220 18.45 13.18 18.60
C GLY A 220 19.72 13.05 19.43
N ALA A 221 19.75 13.41 20.72
CA ALA A 221 21.00 13.42 21.47
C ALA A 221 20.90 12.92 22.92
N SER A 222 19.90 13.31 23.70
CA SER A 222 19.92 13.11 25.16
C SER A 222 18.70 12.40 25.74
N LYS A 223 17.60 12.38 25.03
CA LYS A 223 16.33 11.81 25.53
C LYS A 223 15.79 10.78 24.56
N THR A 224 16.44 9.64 24.53
CA THR A 224 16.01 8.49 23.71
C THR A 224 15.63 7.34 24.60
N GLY A 225 14.62 6.56 24.22
CA GLY A 225 14.17 5.37 24.93
C GLY A 225 12.64 5.21 24.93
N ILE A 226 12.16 4.33 25.78
CA ILE A 226 10.73 4.11 26.00
C ILE A 226 10.24 5.05 27.09
N TYR A 227 9.13 5.69 26.82
CA TYR A 227 8.42 6.60 27.73
C TYR A 227 6.99 6.11 27.94
N ALA A 228 6.36 6.55 29.02
CA ALA A 228 4.94 6.38 29.29
C ALA A 228 4.28 7.72 29.61
N ALA A 229 3.12 8.01 29.01
CA ALA A 229 2.30 9.18 29.25
C ALA A 229 0.94 8.76 29.81
N ALA A 230 0.42 9.54 30.76
CA ALA A 230 -0.94 9.35 31.26
C ALA A 230 -1.95 9.96 30.29
N VAL A 231 -3.02 9.24 30.00
CA VAL A 231 -4.14 9.73 29.18
C VAL A 231 -4.85 10.86 29.94
N GLY A 232 -4.89 12.05 29.32
CA GLY A 232 -5.43 13.26 29.96
C GLY A 232 -4.52 13.89 31.02
N GLY A 233 -3.25 13.47 31.13
CA GLY A 233 -2.25 14.00 32.04
C GLY A 233 -1.10 14.70 31.33
N GLU A 234 -0.44 15.64 31.98
CA GLU A 234 0.72 16.37 31.42
C GLU A 234 2.06 15.67 31.68
N LYS A 235 2.09 14.62 32.53
CA LYS A 235 3.35 14.00 32.94
C LYS A 235 3.69 12.80 32.09
N THR A 236 4.94 12.79 31.59
CA THR A 236 5.58 11.64 30.96
C THR A 236 6.69 11.10 31.87
N ILE A 237 6.88 9.80 31.84
CA ILE A 237 7.91 9.09 32.61
C ILE A 237 8.84 8.43 31.61
N GLN A 238 10.15 8.67 31.72
CA GLN A 238 11.16 7.92 30.98
C GLN A 238 11.37 6.57 31.69
N LEU A 239 11.21 5.48 30.94
CA LEU A 239 11.35 4.12 31.45
C LEU A 239 12.70 3.51 31.11
N THR A 240 13.23 3.81 29.91
CA THR A 240 14.54 3.33 29.44
C THR A 240 15.31 4.45 28.75
N SER A 241 16.60 4.24 28.48
CA SER A 241 17.47 5.27 27.91
C SER A 241 18.40 4.76 26.77
N ASP A 242 18.10 3.60 26.19
CA ASP A 242 18.92 3.04 25.09
C ASP A 242 18.34 3.45 23.72
N MET A 243 19.22 3.85 22.80
CA MET A 243 18.82 4.25 21.45
C MET A 243 18.22 3.12 20.62
N GLY A 244 18.55 1.87 20.93
CA GLY A 244 18.04 0.69 20.28
C GLY A 244 16.64 0.27 20.73
N ASP A 245 16.05 0.95 21.73
CA ASP A 245 14.75 0.60 22.28
C ASP A 245 13.60 1.02 21.35
N CYS A 246 12.68 0.08 21.12
CA CYS A 246 11.57 0.27 20.19
C CYS A 246 10.37 -0.63 20.55
N CYS A 247 9.25 -0.26 19.98
CA CYS A 247 8.11 -1.17 19.80
C CYS A 247 7.56 -1.72 21.12
N PRO A 248 7.14 -0.84 22.07
CA PRO A 248 6.60 -1.26 23.34
C PRO A 248 5.26 -2.00 23.17
N THR A 249 5.00 -2.96 24.06
CA THR A 249 3.71 -3.64 24.22
C THR A 249 3.45 -3.91 25.70
N TRP A 250 2.19 -3.86 26.10
CA TRP A 250 1.79 -3.98 27.50
C TRP A 250 1.48 -5.42 27.90
N SER A 251 1.79 -5.75 29.16
CA SER A 251 1.22 -6.95 29.79
C SER A 251 -0.30 -6.77 29.99
N PRO A 252 -1.08 -7.88 29.97
CA PRO A 252 -2.55 -7.80 30.08
C PRO A 252 -3.06 -7.12 31.38
N ASP A 253 -2.27 -7.16 32.43
CA ASP A 253 -2.56 -6.54 33.70
C ASP A 253 -2.13 -5.06 33.80
N SER A 254 -1.63 -4.47 32.72
CA SER A 254 -1.15 -3.09 32.60
C SER A 254 0.02 -2.74 33.52
N ARG A 255 0.74 -3.74 34.10
CA ARG A 255 1.82 -3.49 35.07
C ARG A 255 3.22 -3.49 34.50
N GLN A 256 3.42 -4.13 33.32
CA GLN A 256 4.71 -4.23 32.68
C GLN A 256 4.61 -3.84 31.21
N ILE A 257 5.74 -3.39 30.67
CA ILE A 257 5.92 -3.08 29.26
C ILE A 257 7.05 -3.97 28.76
N ALA A 258 6.76 -4.79 27.73
CA ALA A 258 7.80 -5.46 26.97
C ALA A 258 8.21 -4.58 25.78
N PHE A 259 9.49 -4.57 25.44
CA PHE A 259 10.03 -3.79 24.34
C PHE A 259 11.20 -4.52 23.69
N SER A 260 11.48 -4.18 22.42
CA SER A 260 12.65 -4.68 21.71
C SER A 260 13.82 -3.72 21.84
N ARG A 261 15.02 -4.27 22.05
CA ARG A 261 16.31 -3.54 21.98
C ARG A 261 17.17 -4.14 20.89
N TYR A 262 17.54 -3.32 19.92
CA TYR A 262 18.42 -3.70 18.83
C TYR A 262 19.84 -3.17 19.08
N SER A 263 20.83 -4.04 19.12
CA SER A 263 22.23 -3.68 19.21
C SER A 263 23.10 -4.63 18.41
N ASP A 264 23.93 -4.10 17.50
CA ASP A 264 24.94 -4.84 16.72
C ASP A 264 24.42 -6.10 16.02
N GLY A 265 23.24 -6.01 15.41
CA GLY A 265 22.58 -7.15 14.75
C GLY A 265 21.91 -8.14 15.70
N VAL A 266 21.85 -7.83 16.99
CA VAL A 266 21.22 -8.64 18.04
C VAL A 266 19.90 -7.99 18.45
N LEU A 267 18.83 -8.80 18.49
CA LEU A 267 17.55 -8.47 19.10
C LEU A 267 17.53 -8.97 20.54
N SER A 268 17.21 -8.10 21.49
CA SER A 268 16.82 -8.47 22.85
C SER A 268 15.36 -8.07 23.08
N ILE A 269 14.60 -8.92 23.76
CA ILE A 269 13.27 -8.59 24.27
C ILE A 269 13.40 -8.42 25.77
N LEU A 270 13.01 -7.24 26.27
CA LEU A 270 13.11 -6.87 27.68
C LEU A 270 11.75 -6.46 28.21
N THR A 271 11.60 -6.52 29.52
CA THR A 271 10.45 -5.93 30.24
C THR A 271 10.93 -4.89 31.23
N VAL A 272 10.07 -3.90 31.47
CA VAL A 272 10.24 -2.88 32.51
C VAL A 272 8.90 -2.63 33.19
N PRO A 273 8.86 -2.36 34.53
CA PRO A 273 7.62 -1.97 35.20
C PRO A 273 7.05 -0.68 34.59
N ALA A 274 5.72 -0.57 34.54
CA ALA A 274 5.00 0.56 33.91
C ALA A 274 5.33 1.94 34.54
N LEU A 275 5.77 1.96 35.79
CA LEU A 275 6.16 3.18 36.52
C LEU A 275 7.67 3.33 36.68
N GLY A 276 8.44 2.59 35.87
CA GLY A 276 9.89 2.56 35.93
C GLY A 276 10.43 1.53 36.95
N GLY A 277 11.68 1.14 36.78
CA GLY A 277 12.34 0.13 37.59
C GLY A 277 13.42 -0.64 36.84
N MET A 278 13.79 -1.79 37.35
CA MET A 278 14.83 -2.61 36.74
C MET A 278 14.29 -3.31 35.49
N GLU A 279 15.09 -3.25 34.41
CA GLU A 279 14.82 -4.01 33.19
C GLU A 279 15.12 -5.50 33.41
N HIS A 280 14.27 -6.35 32.84
CA HIS A 280 14.46 -7.79 32.84
C HIS A 280 14.48 -8.33 31.41
N ARG A 281 15.57 -9.06 31.03
CA ARG A 281 15.69 -9.61 29.69
C ARG A 281 15.03 -10.98 29.58
N LEU A 282 14.07 -11.10 28.66
CA LEU A 282 13.32 -12.33 28.38
C LEU A 282 13.97 -13.16 27.27
N TYR A 283 14.55 -12.49 26.24
CA TYR A 283 15.09 -13.14 25.05
C TYR A 283 16.30 -12.40 24.50
N ARG A 284 17.19 -13.14 23.85
CA ARG A 284 18.30 -12.60 23.04
C ARG A 284 18.56 -13.51 21.84
N GLY A 285 18.55 -12.94 20.64
CA GLY A 285 18.76 -13.68 19.40
C GLY A 285 19.20 -12.76 18.27
N GLN A 286 19.27 -13.31 17.06
CA GLN A 286 19.63 -12.55 15.88
C GLN A 286 18.49 -11.61 15.48
N ALA A 287 18.82 -10.37 15.17
CA ALA A 287 17.86 -9.40 14.67
C ALA A 287 17.39 -9.77 13.25
N SER A 288 16.12 -9.53 12.99
CA SER A 288 15.51 -9.63 11.65
C SER A 288 15.05 -8.25 11.17
N MET A 289 14.88 -8.11 9.86
CA MET A 289 14.22 -6.95 9.27
C MET A 289 12.71 -7.00 9.58
N GLY A 290 12.20 -5.97 10.24
CA GLY A 290 10.78 -5.86 10.57
C GLY A 290 10.47 -6.13 12.05
N GLY A 291 10.46 -5.07 12.83
CA GLY A 291 10.14 -5.10 14.25
C GLY A 291 8.66 -5.34 14.55
N GLY A 292 8.34 -5.25 15.81
CA GLY A 292 7.00 -5.36 16.36
C GLY A 292 6.93 -6.45 17.42
N LEU A 293 6.31 -6.10 18.54
CA LEU A 293 6.02 -7.01 19.64
C LEU A 293 4.52 -6.95 19.94
N SER A 294 3.97 -8.07 20.36
CA SER A 294 2.62 -8.11 20.92
C SER A 294 2.55 -9.13 22.05
N TRP A 295 2.09 -8.69 23.20
CA TRP A 295 1.84 -9.57 24.34
C TRP A 295 0.49 -10.25 24.17
N SER A 296 0.41 -11.56 24.43
CA SER A 296 -0.85 -12.29 24.36
C SER A 296 -1.81 -11.87 25.50
N PRO A 297 -3.13 -11.79 25.26
CA PRO A 297 -4.10 -11.37 26.28
C PRO A 297 -4.18 -12.29 27.49
N ASP A 298 -3.76 -13.54 27.37
CA ASP A 298 -3.67 -14.51 28.48
C ASP A 298 -2.38 -14.35 29.31
N GLY A 299 -1.46 -13.47 28.90
CA GLY A 299 -0.20 -13.21 29.57
C GLY A 299 0.90 -14.23 29.35
N ASN A 300 0.66 -15.30 28.59
CA ASN A 300 1.59 -16.43 28.53
C ASN A 300 2.67 -16.31 27.43
N ASN A 301 2.44 -15.48 26.40
CA ASN A 301 3.34 -15.40 25.25
C ASN A 301 3.59 -13.96 24.81
N VAL A 302 4.75 -13.73 24.20
CA VAL A 302 5.06 -12.52 23.43
C VAL A 302 5.31 -12.93 21.99
N ALA A 303 4.51 -12.40 21.05
CA ALA A 303 4.77 -12.53 19.62
C ALA A 303 5.87 -11.55 19.20
N TYR A 304 6.83 -12.01 18.41
CA TYR A 304 7.95 -11.23 17.91
C TYR A 304 8.41 -11.71 16.53
N VAL A 305 9.27 -10.92 15.90
CA VAL A 305 9.77 -11.21 14.54
C VAL A 305 11.24 -11.61 14.62
N ALA A 306 11.57 -12.73 14.02
CA ALA A 306 12.96 -13.17 13.87
C ALA A 306 13.17 -13.94 12.55
N SER A 307 14.43 -14.17 12.21
CA SER A 307 14.86 -15.05 11.13
C SER A 307 15.43 -16.34 11.72
N PRO A 308 14.63 -17.40 11.91
CA PRO A 308 15.07 -18.60 12.62
C PRO A 308 16.28 -19.31 11.99
N SER A 309 16.40 -19.24 10.68
CA SER A 309 17.50 -19.84 9.90
C SER A 309 18.70 -18.95 9.70
N GLY A 310 18.68 -17.71 10.23
CA GLY A 310 19.67 -16.69 9.90
C GLY A 310 19.56 -16.15 8.47
N ASP A 311 18.58 -16.62 7.70
CA ASP A 311 18.28 -16.15 6.35
C ASP A 311 17.59 -14.78 6.39
N ARG A 312 18.34 -13.73 6.06
CA ARG A 312 17.86 -12.34 6.06
C ARG A 312 16.79 -12.07 4.98
N THR A 313 16.59 -13.00 4.05
CA THR A 313 15.56 -12.86 3.01
C THR A 313 14.18 -13.34 3.46
N ARG A 314 14.07 -13.84 4.70
CA ARG A 314 12.85 -14.34 5.29
C ARG A 314 12.76 -13.95 6.75
N SER A 315 11.64 -13.40 7.18
CA SER A 315 11.32 -13.24 8.59
C SER A 315 9.98 -13.91 8.92
N SER A 316 9.95 -14.58 10.05
CA SER A 316 8.79 -15.28 10.58
C SER A 316 8.36 -14.66 11.90
N ILE A 317 7.10 -14.87 12.26
CA ILE A 317 6.58 -14.53 13.58
C ILE A 317 6.76 -15.75 14.48
N LEU A 318 7.34 -15.53 15.65
CA LEU A 318 7.54 -16.52 16.69
C LEU A 318 6.78 -16.11 17.95
N PHE A 319 6.38 -17.09 18.75
CA PHE A 319 5.93 -16.88 20.12
C PHE A 319 7.05 -17.23 21.09
N LEU A 320 7.35 -16.31 22.00
CA LEU A 320 8.18 -16.51 23.16
C LEU A 320 7.27 -16.89 24.34
N SER A 321 7.36 -18.11 24.83
CA SER A 321 6.67 -18.55 26.05
C SER A 321 7.29 -17.90 27.26
N LEU A 322 6.47 -17.27 28.11
CA LEU A 322 6.95 -16.64 29.36
C LEU A 322 7.08 -17.61 30.53
N ALA A 323 6.59 -18.85 30.38
CA ALA A 323 6.70 -19.88 31.38
C ALA A 323 8.08 -20.56 31.42
N ASP A 324 8.69 -20.77 30.25
CA ASP A 324 9.94 -21.51 30.08
C ASP A 324 10.93 -20.86 29.12
N TYR A 325 10.59 -19.69 28.58
CA TYR A 325 11.38 -18.95 27.59
C TYR A 325 11.66 -19.70 26.29
N SER A 326 10.90 -20.75 26.01
CA SER A 326 10.95 -21.44 24.72
C SER A 326 10.36 -20.59 23.59
N THR A 327 10.80 -20.86 22.35
CA THR A 327 10.34 -20.12 21.19
C THR A 327 9.74 -21.07 20.15
N HIS A 328 8.59 -20.70 19.57
CA HIS A 328 7.89 -21.47 18.55
C HIS A 328 7.60 -20.62 17.33
N GLU A 329 7.99 -21.10 16.15
CA GLU A 329 7.69 -20.46 14.89
C GLU A 329 6.20 -20.65 14.54
N ILE A 330 5.48 -19.53 14.33
CA ILE A 330 4.04 -19.51 14.07
C ILE A 330 3.75 -19.32 12.59
N THR A 331 4.54 -18.47 11.91
CA THR A 331 4.39 -18.25 10.47
C THR A 331 5.62 -18.73 9.72
N SER A 332 5.40 -19.18 8.49
CA SER A 332 6.45 -19.62 7.58
C SER A 332 6.17 -18.99 6.21
N PRO A 333 6.53 -17.72 6.00
CA PRO A 333 6.28 -17.06 4.74
C PRO A 333 7.06 -17.72 3.59
N PRO A 334 6.56 -17.65 2.35
CA PRO A 334 7.33 -18.08 1.18
C PRO A 334 8.66 -17.34 1.08
N PRO A 335 9.67 -17.91 0.42
CA PRO A 335 10.94 -17.22 0.15
C PRO A 335 10.70 -15.84 -0.50
N GLY A 336 11.43 -14.81 -0.04
CA GLY A 336 11.27 -13.43 -0.51
C GLY A 336 10.11 -12.66 0.13
N TYR A 337 9.45 -13.24 1.13
CA TYR A 337 8.46 -12.55 1.93
C TYR A 337 8.89 -12.43 3.39
N LEU A 338 8.50 -11.33 4.00
CA LEU A 338 8.77 -10.98 5.38
C LEU A 338 7.44 -10.84 6.12
N ASP A 339 7.24 -11.60 7.19
CA ASP A 339 6.15 -11.37 8.13
C ASP A 339 6.64 -10.45 9.23
N ARG A 340 5.86 -9.41 9.55
CA ARG A 340 6.24 -8.36 10.49
C ARG A 340 5.04 -7.78 11.26
N SER A 341 5.33 -7.06 12.33
CA SER A 341 4.34 -6.32 13.14
C SER A 341 3.17 -7.20 13.60
N PRO A 342 3.43 -8.31 14.32
CA PRO A 342 2.38 -9.16 14.84
C PRO A 342 1.52 -8.42 15.88
N MET A 343 0.20 -8.69 15.90
CA MET A 343 -0.71 -8.11 16.87
C MET A 343 -1.79 -9.13 17.26
N PHE A 344 -1.84 -9.54 18.52
CA PHE A 344 -2.90 -10.38 19.04
C PHE A 344 -4.25 -9.66 19.03
N SER A 345 -5.32 -10.37 18.67
CA SER A 345 -6.67 -9.85 18.88
C SER A 345 -6.98 -9.81 20.39
N PRO A 346 -7.80 -8.85 20.88
CA PRO A 346 -8.18 -8.75 22.28
C PRO A 346 -8.79 -10.03 22.86
N ASP A 347 -9.49 -10.83 22.03
CA ASP A 347 -10.04 -12.14 22.44
C ASP A 347 -9.00 -13.29 22.46
N GLY A 348 -7.74 -13.00 22.11
CA GLY A 348 -6.63 -13.95 22.09
C GLY A 348 -6.68 -15.03 21.01
N LYS A 349 -7.72 -15.05 20.15
CA LYS A 349 -7.95 -16.15 19.19
C LYS A 349 -7.25 -15.97 17.86
N ARG A 350 -6.87 -14.74 17.50
CA ARG A 350 -6.30 -14.40 16.20
C ARG A 350 -5.06 -13.54 16.33
N LEU A 351 -4.20 -13.66 15.34
CA LEU A 351 -3.02 -12.83 15.15
C LEU A 351 -3.16 -12.09 13.82
N ALA A 352 -3.13 -10.76 13.84
CA ALA A 352 -2.97 -9.92 12.65
C ALA A 352 -1.49 -9.62 12.44
N PHE A 353 -1.06 -9.51 11.19
CA PHE A 353 0.32 -9.17 10.85
C PHE A 353 0.41 -8.62 9.42
N ILE A 354 1.52 -8.02 9.11
CA ILE A 354 1.83 -7.54 7.76
C ILE A 354 2.75 -8.55 7.10
N ARG A 355 2.39 -9.02 5.89
CA ARG A 355 3.29 -9.74 5.00
C ARG A 355 3.72 -8.82 3.88
N SER A 356 5.02 -8.63 3.74
CA SER A 356 5.63 -7.78 2.72
C SER A 356 6.60 -8.57 1.86
N THR A 357 6.80 -8.12 0.61
CA THR A 357 7.95 -8.58 -0.17
C THR A 357 9.23 -7.99 0.39
N ILE A 358 10.37 -8.68 0.21
CA ILE A 358 11.69 -8.20 0.67
C ILE A 358 12.05 -6.84 0.06
N ALA A 359 11.53 -6.53 -1.12
CA ALA A 359 11.71 -5.22 -1.75
C ALA A 359 10.90 -4.10 -1.07
N GLY A 360 10.01 -4.44 -0.11
CA GLY A 360 9.22 -3.48 0.67
C GLY A 360 8.06 -2.82 -0.08
N VAL A 361 7.84 -3.16 -1.34
CA VAL A 361 6.87 -2.48 -2.24
C VAL A 361 5.47 -3.04 -2.20
N SER A 362 5.27 -4.25 -1.71
CA SER A 362 3.95 -4.86 -1.56
C SER A 362 3.74 -5.30 -0.13
N ASN A 363 2.76 -4.71 0.53
CA ASN A 363 2.41 -4.99 1.90
C ASN A 363 0.93 -5.29 2.01
N ASP A 364 0.57 -6.35 2.72
CA ASP A 364 -0.82 -6.71 2.97
C ASP A 364 -1.05 -7.14 4.42
N ILE A 365 -2.25 -6.87 4.90
CA ILE A 365 -2.72 -7.38 6.19
C ILE A 365 -3.14 -8.83 6.05
N TYR A 366 -2.61 -9.65 6.93
CA TYR A 366 -2.98 -11.06 7.08
C TYR A 366 -3.52 -11.31 8.48
N VAL A 367 -4.38 -12.30 8.60
CA VAL A 367 -4.90 -12.81 9.88
C VAL A 367 -4.82 -14.33 9.90
N MET A 368 -4.44 -14.89 11.06
CA MET A 368 -4.46 -16.31 11.29
C MET A 368 -4.96 -16.65 12.70
N SER A 369 -5.27 -17.92 12.97
CA SER A 369 -5.55 -18.40 14.33
C SER A 369 -4.26 -18.42 15.15
N THR A 370 -4.34 -18.07 16.43
CA THR A 370 -3.22 -18.23 17.38
C THR A 370 -2.86 -19.67 17.66
N SER A 371 -3.76 -20.61 17.38
CA SER A 371 -3.50 -22.06 17.43
C SER A 371 -2.80 -22.61 16.18
N GLY A 372 -2.44 -21.75 15.22
CA GLY A 372 -1.81 -22.13 13.96
C GLY A 372 -2.79 -22.24 12.78
N GLY A 373 -2.28 -22.67 11.64
CA GLY A 373 -3.03 -22.80 10.39
C GLY A 373 -2.57 -21.84 9.30
N ASN A 374 -3.26 -21.82 8.16
CA ASN A 374 -2.89 -20.98 7.03
C ASN A 374 -3.34 -19.53 7.24
N PRO A 375 -2.46 -18.55 7.06
CA PRO A 375 -2.81 -17.14 7.11
C PRO A 375 -3.80 -16.76 6.00
N LYS A 376 -4.82 -15.97 6.35
CA LYS A 376 -5.77 -15.38 5.42
C LYS A 376 -5.40 -13.95 5.10
N ARG A 377 -5.23 -13.64 3.82
CA ARG A 377 -5.00 -12.27 3.33
C ARG A 377 -6.29 -11.46 3.41
N LEU A 378 -6.23 -10.23 3.92
CA LEU A 378 -7.38 -9.33 4.07
C LEU A 378 -7.35 -8.15 3.10
N THR A 379 -6.18 -7.64 2.73
CA THR A 379 -6.01 -6.56 1.75
C THR A 379 -5.36 -7.08 0.48
N PHE A 380 -5.65 -6.46 -0.67
CA PHE A 380 -5.23 -6.99 -1.98
C PHE A 380 -4.71 -5.91 -2.93
N ASP A 381 -4.64 -4.68 -2.48
CA ASP A 381 -4.28 -3.51 -3.28
C ASP A 381 -2.79 -3.14 -3.18
N ARG A 382 -2.01 -3.90 -2.40
CA ARG A 382 -0.55 -3.81 -2.29
C ARG A 382 -0.01 -2.42 -2.01
N ARG A 383 -0.81 -1.62 -1.34
CA ARG A 383 -0.38 -0.30 -0.91
C ARG A 383 0.57 -0.41 0.26
N PRO A 384 1.58 0.46 0.33
CA PRO A 384 2.42 0.57 1.52
C PRO A 384 1.59 0.62 2.80
N ILE A 385 1.97 -0.19 3.77
CA ILE A 385 1.41 -0.21 5.12
C ILE A 385 2.55 0.13 6.06
N MET A 386 2.39 1.21 6.80
CA MET A 386 3.39 1.71 7.73
C MET A 386 3.00 1.34 9.17
N GLY A 387 3.99 0.97 9.97
CA GLY A 387 3.75 0.66 11.37
C GLY A 387 3.11 -0.69 11.63
N SER A 388 2.52 -0.85 12.79
CA SER A 388 1.80 -2.04 13.21
C SER A 388 0.29 -1.86 13.05
N PRO A 389 -0.46 -2.93 12.72
CA PRO A 389 -1.92 -2.88 12.77
C PRO A 389 -2.40 -2.85 14.22
N ALA A 390 -3.62 -2.36 14.45
CA ALA A 390 -4.29 -2.37 15.75
C ALA A 390 -5.67 -3.03 15.63
N TRP A 391 -6.03 -3.88 16.57
CA TRP A 391 -7.37 -4.45 16.65
C TRP A 391 -8.35 -3.50 17.32
N THR A 392 -9.59 -3.47 16.87
CA THR A 392 -10.69 -2.92 17.67
C THR A 392 -10.94 -3.77 18.91
N ALA A 393 -11.40 -3.15 20.00
CA ALA A 393 -11.60 -3.84 21.30
C ALA A 393 -12.54 -5.05 21.20
N ASP A 394 -13.47 -5.06 20.25
CA ASP A 394 -14.40 -6.17 19.99
C ASP A 394 -13.80 -7.27 19.08
N SER A 395 -12.53 -7.15 18.70
CA SER A 395 -11.82 -8.07 17.82
C SER A 395 -12.43 -8.23 16.42
N ARG A 396 -13.24 -7.28 15.92
CA ARG A 396 -13.93 -7.41 14.63
C ARG A 396 -13.24 -6.75 13.48
N GLU A 397 -12.52 -5.67 13.73
CA GLU A 397 -11.84 -4.89 12.71
C GLU A 397 -10.36 -4.67 13.06
N ILE A 398 -9.58 -4.35 12.05
CA ILE A 398 -8.17 -4.02 12.14
C ILE A 398 -7.97 -2.63 11.55
N VAL A 399 -7.40 -1.74 12.35
CA VAL A 399 -6.98 -0.40 11.93
C VAL A 399 -5.50 -0.43 11.56
N PHE A 400 -5.13 0.19 10.47
CA PHE A 400 -3.76 0.21 9.96
C PHE A 400 -3.48 1.49 9.16
N SER A 401 -2.23 1.84 9.03
CA SER A 401 -1.78 3.01 8.27
C SER A 401 -1.48 2.64 6.83
N SER A 402 -1.92 3.47 5.88
CA SER A 402 -1.63 3.26 4.46
C SER A 402 -1.74 4.54 3.65
N ASP A 403 -1.02 4.58 2.53
CA ASP A 403 -1.04 5.66 1.53
C ASP A 403 -2.17 5.53 0.48
N ARG A 404 -3.27 4.83 0.83
CA ARG A 404 -4.44 4.67 -0.05
C ARG A 404 -5.15 5.98 -0.40
N GLY A 405 -4.90 7.04 0.34
CA GLY A 405 -5.40 8.40 0.11
C GLY A 405 -4.38 9.31 -0.54
N VAL A 406 -4.61 10.62 -0.43
CA VAL A 406 -3.69 11.67 -0.88
C VAL A 406 -2.47 11.78 0.04
N ALA A 407 -2.59 11.29 1.27
CA ALA A 407 -1.54 11.21 2.28
C ALA A 407 -1.65 9.89 3.03
N THR A 408 -0.60 9.49 3.73
CA THR A 408 -0.65 8.34 4.62
C THR A 408 -1.66 8.58 5.73
N GLY A 409 -2.69 7.76 5.78
CA GLY A 409 -3.80 7.89 6.72
C GLY A 409 -4.15 6.56 7.38
N LEU A 410 -5.08 6.61 8.35
CA LEU A 410 -5.59 5.42 8.99
C LEU A 410 -6.77 4.83 8.20
N TRP A 411 -6.73 3.53 8.05
CA TRP A 411 -7.74 2.72 7.37
C TRP A 411 -8.18 1.57 8.26
N ARG A 412 -9.38 1.07 8.06
CA ARG A 412 -9.87 -0.11 8.76
C ARG A 412 -10.41 -1.17 7.82
N VAL A 413 -10.23 -2.41 8.19
CA VAL A 413 -10.70 -3.58 7.45
C VAL A 413 -11.32 -4.59 8.41
N SER A 414 -12.42 -5.25 8.00
CA SER A 414 -13.00 -6.34 8.79
C SER A 414 -12.02 -7.51 8.90
N ALA A 415 -11.95 -8.14 10.05
CA ALA A 415 -11.17 -9.36 10.28
C ALA A 415 -11.64 -10.56 9.43
N THR A 416 -12.83 -10.47 8.85
CA THR A 416 -13.34 -11.46 7.88
C THR A 416 -13.02 -11.10 6.44
N GLY A 417 -12.45 -9.91 6.19
CA GLY A 417 -12.08 -9.37 4.89
C GLY A 417 -13.22 -8.57 4.26
N CYS A 418 -12.89 -7.39 3.77
CA CYS A 418 -13.73 -6.52 2.95
C CYS A 418 -12.82 -5.44 2.31
N VAL A 419 -13.41 -4.53 1.56
CA VAL A 419 -12.67 -3.35 1.07
C VAL A 419 -12.32 -2.45 2.27
N PRO A 420 -11.05 -2.05 2.44
CA PRO A 420 -10.67 -1.12 3.49
C PRO A 420 -11.40 0.23 3.35
N VAL A 421 -11.78 0.81 4.48
CA VAL A 421 -12.41 2.14 4.52
C VAL A 421 -11.59 3.10 5.38
N PRO A 422 -11.57 4.41 5.06
CA PRO A 422 -10.81 5.37 5.84
C PRO A 422 -11.40 5.53 7.26
N VAL A 423 -10.53 5.76 8.23
CA VAL A 423 -10.91 6.13 9.60
C VAL A 423 -11.18 7.63 9.65
N ALA A 424 -12.34 8.01 10.18
CA ALA A 424 -12.68 9.41 10.37
C ALA A 424 -11.92 10.02 11.56
N GLY A 425 -11.55 11.29 11.44
CA GLY A 425 -10.89 12.08 12.50
C GLY A 425 -9.44 12.42 12.19
N PRO A 426 -8.51 11.46 12.04
CA PRO A 426 -7.12 11.76 11.72
C PRO A 426 -6.96 12.59 10.44
N VAL A 427 -6.12 13.62 10.50
CA VAL A 427 -5.83 14.53 9.37
C VAL A 427 -4.32 14.57 9.18
N GLY A 428 -3.87 14.53 7.93
CA GLY A 428 -2.45 14.50 7.58
C GLY A 428 -1.85 13.10 7.67
N GLU A 429 -0.54 13.02 7.87
CA GLU A 429 0.16 11.73 7.99
C GLU A 429 -0.10 11.09 9.34
N ALA A 430 -0.86 10.00 9.35
CA ALA A 430 -1.24 9.26 10.54
C ALA A 430 -0.76 7.81 10.44
N VAL A 431 0.12 7.43 11.37
CA VAL A 431 0.76 6.10 11.39
C VAL A 431 0.72 5.48 12.79
N TRP A 432 1.04 4.21 12.91
CA TRP A 432 1.13 3.46 14.17
C TRP A 432 -0.12 3.59 15.05
N PRO A 433 -1.29 3.14 14.58
CA PRO A 433 -2.50 3.17 15.43
C PRO A 433 -2.37 2.23 16.64
N SER A 434 -2.94 2.63 17.76
CA SER A 434 -3.11 1.79 18.93
C SER A 434 -4.46 2.04 19.59
N ILE A 435 -5.16 0.99 19.98
CA ILE A 435 -6.51 1.01 20.56
C ILE A 435 -6.49 0.21 21.87
N PRO A 436 -7.05 0.74 22.98
CA PRO A 436 -7.10 0.03 24.23
C PRO A 436 -8.12 -1.12 24.19
N THR A 437 -7.87 -2.18 24.95
CA THR A 437 -8.74 -3.37 24.94
C THR A 437 -9.94 -3.27 25.90
N ASN A 438 -10.03 -2.21 26.71
CA ASN A 438 -11.08 -2.00 27.70
C ASN A 438 -12.44 -1.56 27.12
N GLY A 439 -12.59 -1.49 25.81
CA GLY A 439 -13.82 -1.04 25.13
C GLY A 439 -14.05 0.47 25.12
N LYS A 440 -13.12 1.29 25.61
CA LYS A 440 -13.17 2.74 25.40
C LYS A 440 -13.04 3.05 23.93
N HIS A 441 -13.85 3.95 23.43
CA HIS A 441 -13.85 4.43 22.04
C HIS A 441 -12.74 5.47 21.83
N THR A 442 -11.49 5.07 22.08
CA THR A 442 -10.32 5.92 21.89
C THR A 442 -9.30 5.23 20.99
N LEU A 443 -8.56 6.03 20.25
CA LEU A 443 -7.47 5.60 19.37
C LEU A 443 -6.31 6.58 19.59
N VAL A 444 -5.09 6.10 19.75
CA VAL A 444 -3.89 6.92 19.64
C VAL A 444 -3.14 6.57 18.37
N TYR A 445 -2.51 7.57 17.77
CA TYR A 445 -1.68 7.39 16.59
C TYR A 445 -0.53 8.39 16.59
N GLU A 446 0.49 8.08 15.85
CA GLU A 446 1.57 9.00 15.58
C GLU A 446 1.18 9.91 14.41
N GLN A 447 1.21 11.20 14.64
CA GLN A 447 1.11 12.21 13.60
C GLN A 447 2.48 12.82 13.37
N GLY A 448 3.12 12.37 12.31
CA GLY A 448 4.44 12.87 11.92
C GLY A 448 4.37 13.78 10.69
N VAL A 449 5.35 14.62 10.56
CA VAL A 449 5.69 15.26 9.30
C VAL A 449 7.03 14.67 8.88
N PHE A 450 6.95 13.62 8.06
CA PHE A 450 8.12 13.09 7.39
C PHE A 450 8.32 13.89 6.12
N LYS A 451 9.49 14.45 5.96
CA LYS A 451 9.84 15.21 4.76
C LYS A 451 11.27 14.86 4.37
N SER A 452 11.40 13.91 3.49
CA SER A 452 12.69 13.63 2.87
C SER A 452 12.92 14.60 1.72
N ASN A 453 14.12 15.15 1.65
CA ASN A 453 14.56 16.03 0.57
C ASN A 453 15.79 15.46 -0.12
N ILE A 454 16.02 15.88 -1.35
CA ILE A 454 17.24 15.53 -2.08
C ILE A 454 18.26 16.62 -1.88
N TRP A 455 19.42 16.21 -1.39
CA TRP A 455 20.57 17.07 -1.11
C TRP A 455 21.69 16.79 -2.11
N ARG A 456 22.49 17.82 -2.37
CA ARG A 456 23.68 17.71 -3.21
C ARG A 456 24.91 18.16 -2.43
N LEU A 457 25.96 17.34 -2.46
CA LEU A 457 27.29 17.65 -1.96
C LEU A 457 28.25 17.78 -3.16
N ASP A 458 28.87 18.96 -3.31
CA ASP A 458 29.88 19.20 -4.35
C ASP A 458 31.29 18.91 -3.82
N LEU A 459 32.00 18.03 -4.53
CA LEU A 459 33.34 17.54 -4.17
C LEU A 459 34.48 18.29 -4.91
N ARG A 460 34.18 19.42 -5.55
CA ARG A 460 35.07 20.05 -6.55
C ARG A 460 36.33 20.65 -6.00
N ASP A 461 36.45 20.90 -4.71
CA ASP A 461 37.59 21.57 -4.13
C ASP A 461 38.01 20.92 -2.82
N PRO A 462 39.13 20.15 -2.82
CA PRO A 462 39.70 19.57 -1.59
C PRO A 462 40.14 20.61 -0.56
N ALA A 463 40.33 21.88 -0.97
CA ALA A 463 40.76 22.97 -0.10
C ALA A 463 39.55 23.68 0.59
N HIS A 464 38.34 23.42 0.14
CA HIS A 464 37.10 24.02 0.70
C HIS A 464 36.15 22.92 1.19
N HIS A 465 36.57 22.16 2.19
CA HIS A 465 35.71 21.18 2.90
C HIS A 465 34.52 21.81 3.64
N ASP A 466 34.35 23.14 3.57
CA ASP A 466 33.38 23.89 4.35
C ASP A 466 32.01 24.10 3.65
N ARG A 467 31.82 23.58 2.44
CA ARG A 467 30.52 23.69 1.77
C ARG A 467 29.59 22.59 2.21
N ALA A 468 28.69 22.93 3.12
CA ALA A 468 27.59 22.07 3.53
C ALA A 468 26.77 21.62 2.30
N PRO A 469 26.19 20.42 2.32
CA PRO A 469 25.24 19.97 1.31
C PRO A 469 24.11 21.01 1.14
N LEU A 470 23.61 21.14 -0.08
CA LEU A 470 22.50 22.04 -0.41
C LEU A 470 21.27 21.22 -0.82
N PRO A 471 20.08 21.56 -0.33
CA PRO A 471 18.86 20.95 -0.79
C PRO A 471 18.59 21.36 -2.25
N ILE A 472 18.35 20.38 -3.13
CA ILE A 472 18.06 20.61 -4.56
C ILE A 472 16.63 20.27 -4.93
N VAL A 473 15.94 19.47 -4.12
CA VAL A 473 14.49 19.18 -4.27
C VAL A 473 13.87 19.15 -2.88
N SER A 474 13.00 20.13 -2.58
CA SER A 474 12.38 20.30 -1.27
C SER A 474 10.85 20.46 -1.31
N GLU A 475 10.19 20.07 -2.41
CA GLU A 475 8.74 20.12 -2.57
C GLU A 475 8.01 19.11 -1.68
N LYS A 476 6.67 19.12 -1.69
CA LYS A 476 5.85 18.19 -0.91
C LYS A 476 6.11 16.72 -1.28
N GLY A 477 5.81 15.80 -0.34
CA GLY A 477 5.95 14.35 -0.49
C GLY A 477 7.37 13.84 -0.24
N ASP A 478 7.47 12.55 0.05
CA ASP A 478 8.74 11.88 0.23
C ASP A 478 9.46 11.68 -1.08
N LYS A 479 10.77 11.62 -1.00
CA LYS A 479 11.67 11.44 -2.13
C LYS A 479 12.70 10.38 -1.79
N MET A 480 12.98 9.50 -2.74
CA MET A 480 13.95 8.41 -2.56
C MET A 480 14.80 8.21 -3.80
N ARG A 481 15.97 7.61 -3.59
CA ARG A 481 16.87 7.08 -4.63
C ARG A 481 17.16 8.06 -5.76
N PRO A 482 17.79 9.20 -5.44
CA PRO A 482 18.16 10.18 -6.44
C PRO A 482 19.27 9.64 -7.35
N GLU A 483 19.14 9.92 -8.65
CA GLU A 483 20.12 9.55 -9.66
C GLU A 483 20.40 10.75 -10.58
N LEU A 484 21.67 11.13 -10.70
CA LEU A 484 22.06 12.24 -11.58
C LEU A 484 22.06 11.81 -13.05
N SER A 485 21.59 12.70 -13.91
CA SER A 485 21.72 12.52 -15.36
C SER A 485 23.22 12.47 -15.77
N PRO A 486 23.58 11.83 -16.88
CA PRO A 486 24.97 11.73 -17.33
C PRO A 486 25.69 13.07 -17.49
N ASP A 487 24.97 14.14 -17.83
CA ASP A 487 25.48 15.51 -17.93
C ASP A 487 25.48 16.27 -16.58
N GLY A 488 24.93 15.67 -15.53
CA GLY A 488 24.87 16.22 -14.17
C GLY A 488 23.90 17.40 -14.00
N LYS A 489 23.04 17.68 -14.99
CA LYS A 489 22.12 18.84 -14.94
C LYS A 489 20.76 18.50 -14.37
N LYS A 490 20.35 17.25 -14.39
CA LYS A 490 19.06 16.77 -13.90
C LYS A 490 19.26 15.71 -12.81
N VAL A 491 18.29 15.59 -11.93
CA VAL A 491 18.16 14.50 -10.98
C VAL A 491 16.85 13.76 -11.25
N ALA A 492 16.90 12.44 -11.37
CA ALA A 492 15.75 11.56 -11.36
C ALA A 492 15.57 10.99 -9.96
N PHE A 493 14.33 10.81 -9.51
CA PHE A 493 14.03 10.30 -8.17
C PHE A 493 12.61 9.74 -8.11
N GLU A 494 12.32 9.01 -7.06
CA GLU A 494 10.99 8.54 -6.71
C GLU A 494 10.30 9.56 -5.81
N SER A 495 8.99 9.81 -5.99
CA SER A 495 8.20 10.61 -5.06
C SER A 495 6.74 10.20 -5.03
N ASN A 496 6.16 10.21 -3.81
CA ASN A 496 4.75 9.90 -3.55
C ASN A 496 3.85 11.15 -3.49
N ARG A 497 4.34 12.32 -3.94
CA ARG A 497 3.67 13.63 -3.84
C ARG A 497 2.26 13.70 -4.43
N LEU A 498 1.90 12.78 -5.33
CA LEU A 498 0.57 12.66 -5.95
C LEU A 498 -0.17 11.38 -5.51
N GLY A 499 0.26 10.73 -4.42
CA GLY A 499 -0.39 9.57 -3.83
C GLY A 499 0.09 8.21 -4.34
N PHE A 500 0.92 8.18 -5.38
CA PHE A 500 1.63 6.99 -5.86
C PHE A 500 3.13 7.27 -5.92
N TRP A 501 3.93 6.24 -5.73
CA TRP A 501 5.36 6.34 -5.98
C TRP A 501 5.61 6.35 -7.48
N ASP A 502 5.86 7.54 -8.00
CA ASP A 502 6.17 7.79 -9.40
C ASP A 502 7.57 8.35 -9.57
N LEU A 503 8.09 8.23 -10.79
CA LEU A 503 9.36 8.83 -11.17
C LEU A 503 9.18 10.29 -11.55
N TRP A 504 10.09 11.09 -11.05
CA TRP A 504 10.18 12.53 -11.31
C TRP A 504 11.58 12.88 -11.77
N THR A 505 11.71 13.94 -12.55
CA THR A 505 13.00 14.57 -12.87
C THR A 505 12.93 16.05 -12.56
N CYS A 506 14.01 16.60 -11.98
CA CYS A 506 14.15 18.04 -11.77
C CYS A 506 15.42 18.56 -12.43
N GLU A 507 15.36 19.76 -13.02
CA GLU A 507 16.54 20.54 -13.43
C GLU A 507 17.17 21.18 -12.19
N ILE A 508 18.43 20.80 -11.90
CA ILE A 508 19.08 21.15 -10.62
C ILE A 508 19.24 22.66 -10.45
N GLU A 509 19.56 23.39 -11.51
CA GLU A 509 19.80 24.84 -11.44
C GLU A 509 18.52 25.66 -11.38
N LYS A 510 17.44 25.18 -12.02
CA LYS A 510 16.18 25.91 -12.11
C LYS A 510 15.14 25.46 -11.07
N GLY A 511 15.28 24.24 -10.55
CA GLY A 511 14.29 23.64 -9.66
C GLY A 511 13.01 23.15 -10.37
N ASP A 512 12.95 23.19 -11.70
CA ASP A 512 11.78 22.76 -12.47
C ASP A 512 11.66 21.23 -12.44
N CYS A 513 10.58 20.72 -11.86
CA CYS A 513 10.34 19.30 -11.71
C CYS A 513 9.19 18.81 -12.61
N ASN A 514 9.38 17.68 -13.26
CA ASN A 514 8.41 17.03 -14.13
C ASN A 514 8.15 15.59 -13.70
N GLN A 515 6.89 15.20 -13.66
CA GLN A 515 6.50 13.80 -13.49
C GLN A 515 6.81 13.02 -14.77
N ILE A 516 7.48 11.88 -14.63
CA ILE A 516 7.89 11.02 -15.74
C ILE A 516 6.94 9.83 -15.90
N THR A 517 6.41 9.30 -14.79
CA THR A 517 5.46 8.19 -14.79
C THR A 517 4.16 8.56 -14.09
N SER A 518 3.05 7.93 -14.51
CA SER A 518 1.73 8.00 -13.87
C SER A 518 1.03 6.66 -14.08
N LEU A 519 1.58 5.62 -13.43
CA LEU A 519 1.21 4.22 -13.70
C LEU A 519 0.25 3.63 -12.64
N HIS A 520 -0.20 4.44 -11.68
CA HIS A 520 -1.09 4.02 -10.59
C HIS A 520 -0.61 2.78 -9.80
N GLY A 521 0.72 2.69 -9.63
CA GLY A 521 1.41 1.65 -8.88
C GLY A 521 2.68 2.21 -8.25
N THR A 522 3.65 1.35 -7.98
CA THR A 522 4.96 1.77 -7.48
C THR A 522 5.98 1.68 -8.60
N ALA A 523 6.45 2.82 -9.10
CA ALA A 523 7.57 2.94 -10.02
C ALA A 523 8.81 3.39 -9.25
N GLY A 524 9.95 2.71 -9.45
CA GLY A 524 11.14 2.98 -8.67
C GLY A 524 12.46 2.61 -9.33
N ARG A 525 13.56 2.90 -8.63
CA ARG A 525 14.94 2.60 -9.02
C ARG A 525 15.31 3.07 -10.42
N ALA A 526 15.03 4.35 -10.65
CA ALA A 526 15.36 5.03 -11.91
C ALA A 526 16.87 4.95 -12.22
N ARG A 527 17.21 4.62 -13.48
CA ARG A 527 18.58 4.65 -13.99
C ARG A 527 18.64 5.28 -15.38
N TRP A 528 19.40 6.36 -15.49
CA TRP A 528 19.60 7.04 -16.77
C TRP A 528 20.37 6.19 -17.76
N SER A 529 19.94 6.20 -19.02
CA SER A 529 20.76 5.68 -20.12
C SER A 529 22.01 6.53 -20.30
N PRO A 530 23.14 5.97 -20.83
CA PRO A 530 24.40 6.69 -20.99
C PRO A 530 24.28 7.97 -21.83
N ASN A 531 23.33 8.03 -22.76
CA ASN A 531 23.06 9.22 -23.58
C ASN A 531 22.08 10.22 -22.95
N GLY A 532 21.56 9.93 -21.73
CA GLY A 532 20.64 10.80 -21.01
C GLY A 532 19.23 10.93 -21.60
N ARG A 533 18.88 10.09 -22.60
CA ARG A 533 17.61 10.18 -23.32
C ARG A 533 16.51 9.32 -22.70
N PHE A 534 16.88 8.22 -22.05
CA PHE A 534 15.97 7.25 -21.47
C PHE A 534 16.24 7.03 -19.99
N ILE A 535 15.21 6.59 -19.27
CA ILE A 535 15.29 6.07 -17.91
C ILE A 535 14.77 4.64 -17.89
N ALA A 536 15.57 3.69 -17.42
CA ALA A 536 15.10 2.35 -17.05
C ALA A 536 14.66 2.35 -15.60
N PHE A 537 13.59 1.62 -15.29
CA PHE A 537 13.02 1.58 -13.96
C PHE A 537 12.26 0.27 -13.70
N GLU A 538 12.03 -0.04 -12.44
CA GLU A 538 11.14 -1.12 -12.05
C GLU A 538 9.73 -0.58 -11.80
N PHE A 539 8.75 -1.36 -12.19
CA PHE A 539 7.34 -1.07 -11.91
C PHE A 539 6.63 -2.33 -11.43
N HIS A 540 5.75 -2.15 -10.45
CA HIS A 540 4.99 -3.24 -9.83
C HIS A 540 3.51 -3.15 -10.25
N PRO A 541 3.14 -3.68 -11.43
CA PRO A 541 1.75 -3.69 -11.89
C PRO A 541 0.91 -4.73 -11.15
N ASN A 542 1.53 -5.86 -10.80
CA ASN A 542 0.88 -7.05 -10.23
C ASN A 542 1.72 -7.67 -9.08
N GLU A 543 1.73 -9.00 -8.99
CA GLU A 543 2.48 -9.76 -7.97
C GLU A 543 3.99 -9.70 -8.17
N HIS A 544 4.45 -9.40 -9.36
CA HIS A 544 5.85 -9.35 -9.74
C HIS A 544 6.23 -7.97 -10.24
N SER A 545 7.46 -7.60 -9.97
CA SER A 545 8.06 -6.40 -10.52
C SER A 545 8.58 -6.66 -11.94
N GLU A 546 8.41 -5.67 -12.80
CA GLU A 546 8.79 -5.70 -14.20
C GLU A 546 9.71 -4.52 -14.53
N ILE A 547 10.58 -4.66 -15.53
CA ILE A 547 11.46 -3.58 -15.98
C ILE A 547 10.83 -2.82 -17.15
N TYR A 548 10.83 -1.51 -17.04
CA TYR A 548 10.34 -0.58 -18.06
C TYR A 548 11.43 0.41 -18.48
N ILE A 549 11.26 0.97 -19.66
CA ILE A 549 12.04 2.09 -20.17
C ILE A 549 11.09 3.21 -20.55
N VAL A 550 11.44 4.45 -20.21
CA VAL A 550 10.70 5.65 -20.60
C VAL A 550 11.65 6.68 -21.23
N GLU A 551 11.20 7.36 -22.28
CA GLU A 551 11.93 8.49 -22.87
C GLU A 551 11.69 9.76 -22.03
N VAL A 552 12.74 10.56 -21.81
CA VAL A 552 12.65 11.82 -21.06
C VAL A 552 12.63 12.98 -22.05
N PRO A 553 11.73 13.97 -21.89
CA PRO A 553 11.00 14.37 -20.68
C PRO A 553 9.57 13.83 -20.52
N GLY A 554 9.13 12.77 -21.18
CA GLY A 554 7.78 12.25 -20.97
C GLY A 554 7.28 11.42 -22.14
N GLY A 555 7.89 10.26 -22.37
CA GLY A 555 7.42 9.24 -23.28
C GLY A 555 6.43 8.26 -22.63
N VAL A 556 5.85 7.38 -23.45
CA VAL A 556 5.08 6.24 -22.95
C VAL A 556 6.06 5.18 -22.43
N PRO A 557 5.93 4.71 -21.17
CA PRO A 557 6.76 3.63 -20.68
C PRO A 557 6.59 2.34 -21.49
N HIS A 558 7.70 1.71 -21.85
CA HIS A 558 7.73 0.44 -22.58
C HIS A 558 8.24 -0.68 -21.70
N LEU A 559 7.52 -1.79 -21.65
CA LEU A 559 7.94 -3.01 -20.96
C LEU A 559 9.17 -3.62 -21.66
N VAL A 560 10.22 -3.90 -20.91
CA VAL A 560 11.33 -4.74 -21.38
C VAL A 560 10.89 -6.19 -21.25
N PRO A 561 10.96 -7.01 -22.32
CA PRO A 561 10.47 -8.38 -22.31
C PRO A 561 11.39 -9.32 -21.51
N THR A 562 11.43 -9.12 -20.20
CA THR A 562 12.08 -9.99 -19.23
C THR A 562 11.28 -11.28 -19.03
N ILE A 563 11.63 -12.12 -18.10
CA ILE A 563 10.88 -13.36 -17.89
C ILE A 563 9.62 -13.10 -17.09
N SER A 564 8.48 -13.40 -17.68
CA SER A 564 7.16 -13.30 -17.07
C SER A 564 7.05 -14.18 -15.83
N GLY A 565 6.41 -13.66 -14.77
CA GLY A 565 6.18 -14.37 -13.52
C GLY A 565 7.38 -14.44 -12.57
N ALA A 566 8.42 -13.62 -12.83
CA ALA A 566 9.57 -13.45 -11.94
C ALA A 566 9.62 -12.01 -11.44
N ASP A 567 10.17 -11.81 -10.24
CA ASP A 567 10.51 -10.46 -9.76
C ASP A 567 11.77 -9.96 -10.48
N ASN A 568 11.63 -8.88 -11.23
CA ASN A 568 12.72 -8.24 -11.97
C ASN A 568 12.96 -6.84 -11.39
N LEU A 569 14.13 -6.61 -10.79
CA LEU A 569 14.43 -5.44 -9.97
C LEU A 569 15.72 -4.74 -10.42
N SER A 570 15.85 -3.47 -9.97
CA SER A 570 17.10 -2.72 -10.01
C SER A 570 17.77 -2.72 -11.38
N PRO A 571 17.13 -2.21 -12.44
CA PRO A 571 17.73 -2.13 -13.75
C PRO A 571 18.94 -1.20 -13.77
N SER A 572 19.89 -1.45 -14.65
CA SER A 572 20.95 -0.52 -15.00
C SER A 572 21.42 -0.74 -16.44
N TRP A 573 22.07 0.27 -17.02
CA TRP A 573 22.50 0.24 -18.42
C TRP A 573 23.97 -0.19 -18.55
N SER A 574 24.25 -0.89 -19.63
CA SER A 574 25.66 -1.00 -20.10
C SER A 574 26.15 0.35 -20.61
N ARG A 575 27.47 0.57 -20.58
CA ARG A 575 28.09 1.82 -21.00
C ARG A 575 27.84 2.17 -22.47
N ASP A 576 27.72 1.15 -23.32
CA ASP A 576 27.39 1.32 -24.75
C ASP A 576 25.88 1.49 -25.01
N GLY A 577 25.05 1.40 -23.96
CA GLY A 577 23.58 1.55 -24.03
C GLY A 577 22.87 0.39 -24.74
N LYS A 578 23.55 -0.74 -25.02
CA LYS A 578 22.96 -1.86 -25.76
C LYS A 578 22.32 -2.91 -24.87
N TRP A 579 22.71 -2.97 -23.59
CA TRP A 579 22.25 -3.96 -22.63
C TRP A 579 21.64 -3.30 -21.39
N LEU A 580 20.67 -3.98 -20.82
CA LEU A 580 20.20 -3.74 -19.45
C LEU A 580 20.65 -4.88 -18.56
N TYR A 581 21.25 -4.55 -17.42
CA TYR A 581 21.46 -5.45 -16.30
C TYR A 581 20.27 -5.32 -15.34
N PHE A 582 19.86 -6.41 -14.74
CA PHE A 582 18.79 -6.42 -13.76
C PHE A 582 18.92 -7.62 -12.81
N ALA A 583 18.36 -7.51 -11.63
CA ALA A 583 18.22 -8.63 -10.71
C ALA A 583 16.92 -9.36 -10.99
N SER A 584 16.96 -10.69 -11.09
CA SER A 584 15.76 -11.50 -11.28
C SER A 584 15.75 -12.69 -10.34
N LYS A 585 14.58 -12.97 -9.76
CA LYS A 585 14.34 -14.14 -8.91
C LYS A 585 13.42 -15.10 -9.64
N ARG A 586 13.93 -16.30 -9.94
CA ARG A 586 13.21 -17.36 -10.66
C ARG A 586 13.18 -18.61 -9.81
N GLY A 587 12.07 -18.80 -9.12
CA GLY A 587 11.76 -20.08 -8.48
C GLY A 587 12.66 -20.58 -7.35
N THR A 588 13.83 -20.00 -7.17
CA THR A 588 14.81 -20.34 -6.13
C THR A 588 15.21 -19.15 -5.27
N ASP A 589 15.95 -19.37 -4.26
CA ASP A 589 16.05 -18.66 -3.02
C ASP A 589 16.77 -17.31 -3.07
N ALA A 590 17.48 -16.94 -4.15
CA ALA A 590 18.26 -15.71 -4.25
C ALA A 590 18.06 -14.97 -5.58
N PHE A 591 18.07 -13.63 -5.53
CA PHE A 591 18.18 -12.81 -6.73
C PHE A 591 19.51 -13.05 -7.43
N GLN A 592 19.49 -13.15 -8.76
CA GLN A 592 20.66 -13.27 -9.61
C GLN A 592 20.73 -12.08 -10.58
N ILE A 593 21.93 -11.67 -10.96
CA ILE A 593 22.12 -10.67 -12.01
C ILE A 593 21.96 -11.33 -13.38
N TRP A 594 21.15 -10.71 -14.21
CA TRP A 594 20.90 -11.03 -15.59
C TRP A 594 21.18 -9.83 -16.48
N LYS A 595 21.41 -10.05 -17.77
CA LYS A 595 21.44 -9.00 -18.77
C LYS A 595 20.54 -9.35 -19.96
N ILE A 596 19.96 -8.33 -20.55
CA ILE A 596 19.09 -8.45 -21.74
C ILE A 596 19.43 -7.34 -22.74
N PRO A 597 19.41 -7.61 -24.07
CA PRO A 597 19.53 -6.54 -25.06
C PRO A 597 18.38 -5.54 -24.94
N VAL A 598 18.66 -4.25 -25.01
CA VAL A 598 17.61 -3.18 -24.92
C VAL A 598 16.55 -3.33 -26.02
N GLN A 599 16.94 -3.82 -27.19
CA GLN A 599 16.02 -4.07 -28.31
C GLN A 599 15.22 -5.37 -28.18
N GLY A 600 15.35 -6.07 -27.08
CA GLY A 600 14.73 -7.38 -26.85
C GLY A 600 15.64 -8.55 -27.23
N GLY A 601 15.32 -9.73 -26.70
CA GLY A 601 16.07 -10.96 -26.91
C GLY A 601 16.04 -11.85 -25.66
N ALA A 602 16.79 -12.95 -25.67
CA ALA A 602 16.86 -13.86 -24.53
C ALA A 602 17.75 -13.27 -23.42
N PRO A 603 17.27 -13.19 -22.17
CA PRO A 603 18.11 -12.75 -21.05
C PRO A 603 19.18 -13.79 -20.73
N VAL A 604 20.37 -13.31 -20.36
CA VAL A 604 21.55 -14.11 -20.01
C VAL A 604 21.86 -13.94 -18.52
N GLN A 605 21.93 -15.05 -17.80
CA GLN A 605 22.32 -15.05 -16.39
C GLN A 605 23.83 -14.84 -16.22
N LEU A 606 24.22 -13.95 -15.30
CA LEU A 606 25.63 -13.61 -15.02
C LEU A 606 26.11 -14.16 -13.68
N THR A 607 25.29 -14.11 -12.62
CA THR A 607 25.65 -14.62 -11.29
C THR A 607 24.92 -15.92 -10.98
N ARG A 608 25.48 -16.70 -10.03
CA ARG A 608 24.87 -17.94 -9.51
C ARG A 608 24.84 -18.02 -7.99
N GLN A 609 25.50 -17.08 -7.30
CA GLN A 609 25.63 -17.02 -5.85
C GLN A 609 25.08 -15.71 -5.29
N GLY A 610 23.94 -15.27 -5.83
CA GLY A 610 23.29 -14.04 -5.44
C GLY A 610 23.78 -12.82 -6.23
N GLY A 611 22.96 -11.78 -6.28
CA GLY A 611 23.30 -10.48 -6.87
C GLY A 611 22.09 -9.58 -7.07
N ILE A 612 22.28 -8.29 -6.75
CA ILE A 612 21.30 -7.23 -6.93
C ILE A 612 22.01 -5.89 -7.22
N SER A 613 21.32 -4.93 -7.81
CA SER A 613 21.84 -3.56 -8.04
C SER A 613 23.18 -3.52 -8.78
N ALA A 614 23.24 -4.15 -9.94
CA ALA A 614 24.44 -4.19 -10.75
C ALA A 614 24.72 -2.85 -11.45
N VAL A 615 25.98 -2.43 -11.49
CA VAL A 615 26.46 -1.22 -12.18
C VAL A 615 27.76 -1.53 -12.92
N GLU A 616 27.84 -1.19 -14.21
CA GLU A 616 29.04 -1.39 -15.02
C GLU A 616 30.09 -0.31 -14.73
N SER A 617 31.36 -0.71 -14.64
CA SER A 617 32.51 0.20 -14.45
C SER A 617 32.64 1.21 -15.59
N ALA A 618 33.30 2.33 -15.33
CA ALA A 618 33.52 3.38 -16.33
C ALA A 618 34.29 2.90 -17.57
N ASP A 619 35.17 1.91 -17.41
CA ASP A 619 35.94 1.31 -18.50
C ASP A 619 35.23 0.13 -19.20
N GLY A 620 34.00 -0.23 -18.74
CA GLY A 620 33.22 -1.31 -19.34
C GLY A 620 33.75 -2.73 -19.09
N ARG A 621 34.74 -2.90 -18.21
CA ARG A 621 35.38 -4.21 -17.99
C ARG A 621 34.78 -5.00 -16.84
N TYR A 622 34.22 -4.31 -15.85
CA TYR A 622 33.74 -4.92 -14.62
C TYR A 622 32.29 -4.57 -14.36
N LEU A 623 31.57 -5.48 -13.71
CA LEU A 623 30.25 -5.28 -13.15
C LEU A 623 30.37 -5.31 -11.63
N TYR A 624 29.94 -4.23 -10.98
CA TYR A 624 29.84 -4.12 -9.53
C TYR A 624 28.40 -4.37 -9.11
N TYR A 625 28.16 -5.08 -8.02
CA TYR A 625 26.84 -5.43 -7.55
C TYR A 625 26.84 -5.76 -6.07
N SER A 626 25.66 -5.69 -5.44
CA SER A 626 25.49 -6.10 -4.04
C SER A 626 25.01 -7.54 -3.93
N LYS A 627 25.27 -8.16 -2.79
CA LYS A 627 24.65 -9.42 -2.37
C LYS A 627 23.88 -9.20 -1.06
N PHE A 628 22.65 -9.69 -0.98
CA PHE A 628 21.88 -9.60 0.26
C PHE A 628 22.45 -10.48 1.38
N GLU A 629 22.71 -11.74 1.05
CA GLU A 629 23.06 -12.78 2.03
C GLU A 629 24.49 -12.64 2.52
N ALA A 630 25.43 -12.47 1.59
CA ALA A 630 26.84 -12.31 1.90
C ALA A 630 27.21 -10.88 2.30
N GLY A 631 26.30 -9.92 2.11
CA GLY A 631 26.57 -8.50 2.32
C GLY A 631 27.56 -7.91 1.33
N GLY A 632 27.76 -6.58 1.40
CA GLY A 632 28.80 -5.85 0.71
C GLY A 632 28.64 -5.67 -0.79
N VAL A 633 29.65 -5.02 -1.38
CA VAL A 633 29.77 -4.80 -2.83
C VAL A 633 30.77 -5.77 -3.42
N TRP A 634 30.36 -6.44 -4.46
CA TRP A 634 31.13 -7.45 -5.20
C TRP A 634 31.45 -6.96 -6.59
N ARG A 635 32.47 -7.53 -7.20
CA ARG A 635 32.93 -7.23 -8.57
C ARG A 635 33.15 -8.52 -9.34
N MET A 636 32.75 -8.55 -10.61
CA MET A 636 33.13 -9.59 -11.58
C MET A 636 33.40 -8.96 -12.95
N SER A 637 33.98 -9.73 -13.89
CA SER A 637 34.04 -9.27 -15.28
C SER A 637 32.64 -9.17 -15.89
N VAL A 638 32.41 -8.30 -16.89
CA VAL A 638 31.12 -8.17 -17.59
C VAL A 638 30.72 -9.45 -18.34
N GLN A 639 31.62 -10.43 -18.50
CA GLN A 639 31.32 -11.75 -19.03
C GLN A 639 30.86 -12.76 -17.96
N GLY A 640 30.84 -12.36 -16.67
CA GLY A 640 30.32 -13.21 -15.58
C GLY A 640 31.37 -14.22 -15.06
N ARG A 641 32.60 -13.81 -14.84
CA ARG A 641 33.67 -14.66 -14.28
C ARG A 641 34.32 -14.00 -13.07
N GLU A 642 34.81 -14.83 -12.12
CA GLU A 642 35.65 -14.44 -10.97
C GLU A 642 35.03 -13.35 -10.09
N GLU A 643 34.13 -13.74 -9.21
CA GLU A 643 33.50 -12.85 -8.23
C GLU A 643 34.50 -12.52 -7.11
N THR A 644 34.67 -11.24 -6.79
CA THR A 644 35.54 -10.75 -5.71
C THR A 644 34.76 -9.72 -4.88
N GLN A 645 34.78 -9.87 -3.55
CA GLN A 645 34.28 -8.84 -2.66
C GLN A 645 35.22 -7.64 -2.64
N VAL A 646 34.68 -6.44 -2.85
CA VAL A 646 35.43 -5.18 -2.93
C VAL A 646 35.25 -4.35 -1.68
N LEU A 647 34.04 -4.40 -1.10
CA LEU A 647 33.68 -3.58 0.06
C LEU A 647 32.68 -4.35 0.92
N ASP A 648 32.93 -4.36 2.23
CA ASP A 648 31.96 -4.87 3.20
C ASP A 648 31.19 -3.68 3.82
N ILE A 649 29.88 -3.60 3.54
CA ILE A 649 28.96 -2.59 4.08
C ILE A 649 27.80 -3.23 4.85
N GLY A 650 27.90 -4.53 5.14
CA GLY A 650 26.81 -5.32 5.73
C GLY A 650 25.67 -5.57 4.75
N GLY A 651 24.69 -6.36 5.18
CA GLY A 651 23.52 -6.73 4.36
C GLY A 651 22.56 -5.55 4.15
N ASP A 652 22.42 -4.66 5.12
CA ASP A 652 21.45 -3.56 5.09
C ASP A 652 21.94 -2.37 4.23
N GLY A 653 23.23 -2.32 3.90
CA GLY A 653 23.82 -1.27 3.07
C GLY A 653 23.65 -1.44 1.57
N TRP A 654 23.04 -2.51 1.09
CA TRP A 654 22.99 -2.89 -0.33
C TRP A 654 22.47 -1.82 -1.31
N PRO A 655 21.52 -0.92 -0.97
CA PRO A 655 21.08 0.07 -1.92
C PRO A 655 21.79 1.42 -1.76
N ASN A 656 22.71 1.55 -0.79
CA ASN A 656 23.26 2.83 -0.34
C ASN A 656 24.70 3.01 -0.77
N TRP A 657 25.01 2.70 -2.04
CA TRP A 657 26.32 2.94 -2.64
C TRP A 657 26.19 3.41 -4.09
N ALA A 658 27.18 4.14 -4.56
CA ALA A 658 27.29 4.63 -5.92
C ALA A 658 28.72 4.47 -6.46
N LEU A 659 28.83 4.09 -7.74
CA LEU A 659 30.10 3.82 -8.42
C LEU A 659 30.56 5.05 -9.19
N SER A 660 31.80 5.48 -8.96
CA SER A 660 32.54 6.43 -9.78
C SER A 660 33.72 5.77 -10.51
N SER A 661 34.39 6.51 -11.38
CA SER A 661 35.62 6.04 -12.05
C SER A 661 36.76 5.78 -11.07
N GLU A 662 36.79 6.46 -9.93
CA GLU A 662 37.90 6.44 -8.97
C GLU A 662 37.63 5.55 -7.75
N GLY A 663 36.38 5.15 -7.52
CA GLY A 663 36.03 4.39 -6.34
C GLY A 663 34.52 4.28 -6.10
N ILE A 664 34.17 3.89 -4.88
CA ILE A 664 32.77 3.68 -4.45
C ILE A 664 32.47 4.63 -3.31
N TYR A 665 31.42 5.44 -3.49
CA TYR A 665 30.79 6.20 -2.41
C TYR A 665 29.72 5.35 -1.75
N PHE A 666 29.61 5.41 -0.43
CA PHE A 666 28.59 4.64 0.31
C PHE A 666 28.19 5.33 1.62
N LEU A 667 26.97 5.07 2.05
CA LEU A 667 26.48 5.50 3.35
C LEU A 667 26.89 4.50 4.41
N LYS A 668 27.52 4.99 5.47
CA LYS A 668 27.86 4.22 6.67
C LYS A 668 26.99 4.69 7.82
N PHE A 669 26.10 3.82 8.24
CA PHE A 669 25.27 4.02 9.42
C PHE A 669 26.06 3.64 10.67
N SER A 670 25.86 4.41 11.74
CA SER A 670 26.49 4.15 13.04
C SER A 670 25.46 4.41 14.14
N LYS A 671 25.38 3.51 15.08
CA LYS A 671 24.48 3.66 16.24
C LYS A 671 25.02 4.62 17.31
N LEU A 672 26.32 4.92 17.28
CA LEU A 672 27.03 5.73 18.28
C LEU A 672 27.47 7.09 17.78
N SER A 673 27.31 7.36 16.50
CA SER A 673 27.71 8.61 15.85
C SER A 673 26.81 8.92 14.67
N HIS A 674 26.83 10.17 14.23
CA HIS A 674 26.12 10.57 13.02
C HIS A 674 26.51 9.72 11.81
N PRO A 675 25.57 9.41 10.90
CA PRO A 675 25.85 8.70 9.66
C PRO A 675 26.87 9.46 8.82
N THR A 676 27.67 8.73 8.04
CA THR A 676 28.71 9.34 7.20
C THR A 676 28.64 8.86 5.76
N ILE A 677 28.90 9.77 4.82
CA ILE A 677 29.27 9.42 3.45
C ILE A 677 30.75 9.03 3.45
N GLN A 678 31.05 7.83 3.00
CA GLN A 678 32.40 7.26 2.91
C GLN A 678 32.78 7.09 1.45
N PHE A 679 34.09 7.08 1.17
CA PHE A 679 34.66 6.77 -0.15
C PHE A 679 35.73 5.68 -0.06
N LEU A 680 35.55 4.62 -0.82
CA LEU A 680 36.58 3.61 -1.08
C LEU A 680 37.32 3.96 -2.35
N SER A 681 38.60 4.30 -2.25
CA SER A 681 39.48 4.61 -3.40
C SER A 681 39.98 3.32 -4.07
N PHE A 682 39.81 3.17 -5.36
CA PHE A 682 40.36 2.04 -6.12
C PHE A 682 41.89 2.11 -6.23
N ALA A 683 42.49 3.30 -6.21
CA ALA A 683 43.91 3.48 -6.30
C ALA A 683 44.65 3.01 -5.03
N THR A 684 44.03 3.21 -3.86
CA THR A 684 44.67 2.90 -2.57
C THR A 684 44.10 1.69 -1.86
N GLY A 685 42.88 1.25 -2.24
CA GLY A 685 42.11 0.22 -1.55
C GLY A 685 41.64 0.62 -0.15
N LYS A 686 41.72 1.92 0.21
CA LYS A 686 41.37 2.42 1.54
C LYS A 686 40.07 3.21 1.51
N THR A 687 39.32 3.13 2.60
CA THR A 687 38.13 3.95 2.85
C THR A 687 38.46 5.18 3.69
N HIS A 688 37.83 6.29 3.39
CA HIS A 688 37.89 7.51 4.21
C HIS A 688 36.55 8.24 4.23
N PRO A 689 36.24 8.95 5.32
CA PRO A 689 35.02 9.74 5.41
C PRO A 689 35.07 10.94 4.44
N VAL A 690 33.96 11.24 3.79
CA VAL A 690 33.77 12.37 2.89
C VAL A 690 32.95 13.46 3.56
N TRP A 691 31.86 13.06 4.22
CA TRP A 691 30.99 13.98 4.92
C TRP A 691 30.28 13.29 6.09
N THR A 692 30.05 14.03 7.19
CA THR A 692 29.23 13.58 8.29
C THR A 692 27.85 14.21 8.13
N LEU A 693 26.80 13.38 8.12
CA LEU A 693 25.41 13.82 7.98
C LEU A 693 24.88 14.21 9.37
N GLU A 694 24.17 15.32 9.45
CA GLU A 694 23.57 15.78 10.71
C GLU A 694 22.32 14.98 11.08
N ARG A 695 21.70 14.32 10.08
CA ARG A 695 20.45 13.56 10.21
C ARG A 695 20.55 12.22 9.50
N GLU A 696 19.61 11.34 9.81
CA GLU A 696 19.53 10.03 9.14
C GLU A 696 19.27 10.19 7.65
N PRO A 697 20.08 9.56 6.80
CA PRO A 697 19.79 9.50 5.38
C PRO A 697 18.74 8.43 5.10
N GLU A 698 17.87 8.75 4.16
CA GLU A 698 16.96 7.78 3.56
C GLU A 698 17.66 6.94 2.48
N TRP A 699 16.91 6.14 1.77
CA TRP A 699 17.42 5.19 0.79
C TRP A 699 17.93 5.88 -0.48
N GLY A 700 19.19 5.65 -0.79
CA GLY A 700 19.84 5.96 -2.06
C GLY A 700 20.86 7.08 -2.02
N ILE A 701 21.94 6.84 -2.73
CA ILE A 701 23.00 7.79 -3.01
C ILE A 701 23.35 7.69 -4.49
N GLY A 702 23.48 8.81 -5.17
CA GLY A 702 23.90 8.92 -6.57
C GLY A 702 25.18 9.74 -6.69
N VAL A 703 26.00 9.45 -7.68
CA VAL A 703 27.22 10.19 -7.98
C VAL A 703 27.23 10.64 -9.43
N SER A 704 27.69 11.86 -9.70
CA SER A 704 27.86 12.34 -11.07
C SER A 704 28.89 11.53 -11.83
N SER A 705 28.73 11.40 -13.15
CA SER A 705 29.65 10.65 -14.02
C SER A 705 31.11 11.11 -13.92
N ASN A 706 31.33 12.39 -13.59
CA ASN A 706 32.67 12.97 -13.37
C ASN A 706 33.17 12.85 -11.92
N GLY A 707 32.41 12.17 -11.02
CA GLY A 707 32.79 11.98 -9.63
C GLY A 707 32.79 13.23 -8.74
N LYS A 708 32.29 14.38 -9.23
CA LYS A 708 32.44 15.69 -8.56
C LYS A 708 31.23 16.15 -7.75
N SER A 709 30.13 15.41 -7.82
CA SER A 709 28.92 15.72 -7.04
C SER A 709 28.25 14.44 -6.60
N ILE A 710 27.78 14.45 -5.37
CA ILE A 710 26.99 13.39 -4.78
C ILE A 710 25.58 13.94 -4.54
N VAL A 711 24.56 13.14 -4.82
CA VAL A 711 23.18 13.39 -4.40
C VAL A 711 22.73 12.28 -3.46
N PHE A 712 21.98 12.65 -2.45
CA PHE A 712 21.47 11.71 -1.46
C PHE A 712 20.13 12.22 -0.90
N THR A 713 19.35 11.35 -0.33
CA THR A 713 18.14 11.70 0.41
C THR A 713 18.42 11.79 1.89
N GLN A 714 17.84 12.78 2.54
CA GLN A 714 17.93 12.98 3.97
C GLN A 714 16.59 13.50 4.49
N ASP A 715 16.21 13.04 5.66
CA ASP A 715 15.05 13.58 6.38
C ASP A 715 15.38 14.98 6.91
N ASP A 716 14.75 15.99 6.35
CA ASP A 716 14.96 17.36 6.78
C ASP A 716 14.19 17.70 8.03
N PHE A 717 13.14 16.96 8.27
CA PHE A 717 12.26 17.18 9.39
C PHE A 717 11.65 15.85 9.85
N ALA A 718 11.83 15.53 11.11
CA ALA A 718 11.12 14.47 11.79
C ALA A 718 10.70 15.01 13.15
N GLU A 719 9.56 15.67 13.20
CA GLU A 719 8.80 15.84 14.43
C GLU A 719 7.55 15.00 14.33
N SER A 720 7.30 14.23 15.34
CA SER A 720 6.04 13.55 15.46
C SER A 720 5.45 13.78 16.84
N ASN A 721 4.13 13.91 16.87
CA ASN A 721 3.35 14.02 18.08
C ASN A 721 2.42 12.82 18.18
N LEU A 722 2.15 12.37 19.38
CA LEU A 722 1.07 11.42 19.58
C LEU A 722 -0.24 12.18 19.67
N MET A 723 -1.18 11.76 18.83
CA MET A 723 -2.53 12.30 18.79
C MET A 723 -3.52 11.25 19.29
N MET A 724 -4.54 11.71 19.99
CA MET A 724 -5.62 10.88 20.49
C MET A 724 -6.93 11.25 19.82
N VAL A 725 -7.66 10.26 19.35
CA VAL A 725 -9.03 10.38 18.86
C VAL A 725 -9.98 9.92 19.94
N GLU A 726 -10.86 10.80 20.38
CA GLU A 726 -11.98 10.44 21.25
C GLU A 726 -13.23 10.15 20.42
N ASN A 727 -14.11 9.29 20.97
CA ASN A 727 -15.33 8.83 20.31
C ASN A 727 -15.07 8.11 18.97
N PHE A 728 -13.93 7.42 18.88
CA PHE A 728 -13.59 6.54 17.76
C PHE A 728 -14.61 5.39 17.64
N ARG A 729 -15.24 5.23 16.45
CA ARG A 729 -16.25 4.19 16.18
C ARG A 729 -15.95 3.41 14.91
#